data_64fdf4c0529df25e2d057d27b2536076
#
_entry.id   64fdf4c0529df25e2d057d27b2536076
#
_cell.length_a   1.000
_cell.length_b   1.000
_cell.length_c   1.000
_cell.angle_alpha   90.00
_cell.angle_beta   90.00
_cell.angle_gamma   90.00
#
_symmetry.space_group_name_H-M   'P 1'
#
loop_
_entity.id
_entity.type
_entity.pdbx_description
1 polymer ?
#
loop_
_entity_poly.entity_id
_entity_poly.type
_entity_poly.pdbx_seq_one_letter_code
_entity_poly.pdbx_strand_id
1 'polypeptide(L)'
;MHTLEEQLELEKYYKDYAREAFRLRIQKEIEGNRGDKTPIAKGIMAYYKETMAGNVENFVKAELEPKRGARRAYNEFIKTSVEEHGIEKVVMCFCAFCFESCLQALVAEKAFSVSSIAIMMGKRIYYELALDAYTKIIPNGRTREIERQLDKRVQTRYKEAFIKRAFENEGFHWYEYNTRVLADLGAQLIYIFVSSTGLGEFTSEGRRSECIVPSELFHKIWSTNLDKMAKYASIDIPTIIPPKPWTSIYDGAYYGALRSNTWFIRLASYTLKTDYVKEYLERIEKKDKLGYIMQAVNKVQSTPYKVNKRLLTVIKTILDMGGGRAGIEQSEPLPEIAPLTGEPDKETLRLHKKRMYERHMQELARRSRSLRVYKIYNTAKDFSEYESIYFPCNIDFRGRIYPMSYLNHQGDDIMKSVLHYANPTPCTRDEDIDLLKVQGCNLYGNDKISLKERCEWIDKNEKDILASSADPFLCTFWESADEPLQFLSFCDAYRDALLYRQNNGTLVGYKCPIPIAYDGTCSGLQHYSAMLRDEIGGSAVNLVDHDKPADIYQNVADKVKVLVELDSMCGTDNYTKYYEESGNTVEKRGTKSLADAWLAYGITRKVCKRSVMTLAYGSKQYGFGEQIYTDITKDNPHFKGFEDPASKYLASKIWQSVQDVVVKGAQAMEYLQKIARRVVNSGYPVQWETPLGLEVQQVYLERSQEMFQTRLGASMRMRLYYLKIDEQEELRKTEQVNGIAPNFIHSLDSTHLMMVVNESNLQNYTTIHDSFGTSLGEAYELKEVIRQQFYKLYTEYEPLKDFREQAEKLIGESLEDIEEPTKGELDIEEVLTSTYIFH
;
A
#
# COMPACT_ATOMS: atom_id res chain seq x y z
N MET A 1 -7.12 24.90 -28.35
CA MET A 1 -7.90 24.29 -27.23
C MET A 1 -8.62 23.07 -27.76
N HIS A 2 -8.47 21.94 -27.04
CA HIS A 2 -9.19 20.71 -27.40
C HIS A 2 -10.67 20.81 -27.10
N THR A 3 -11.46 20.00 -27.80
CA THR A 3 -12.94 20.00 -27.70
C THR A 3 -13.44 18.91 -26.76
N LEU A 4 -14.69 19.02 -26.32
CA LEU A 4 -15.34 17.96 -25.54
C LEU A 4 -15.44 16.65 -26.35
N GLU A 5 -15.62 16.75 -27.67
CA GLU A 5 -15.73 15.60 -28.57
C GLU A 5 -14.42 14.79 -28.58
N GLU A 6 -13.26 15.46 -28.72
CA GLU A 6 -11.93 14.83 -28.62
C GLU A 6 -11.70 14.16 -27.27
N GLN A 7 -12.14 14.78 -26.17
CA GLN A 7 -12.06 14.18 -24.84
C GLN A 7 -12.93 12.92 -24.73
N LEU A 8 -14.14 12.94 -25.26
CA LEU A 8 -15.04 11.77 -25.23
C LEU A 8 -14.48 10.60 -26.06
N GLU A 9 -13.88 10.89 -27.21
CA GLU A 9 -13.21 9.89 -28.05
C GLU A 9 -12.01 9.28 -27.31
N LEU A 10 -11.21 10.10 -26.63
CA LEU A 10 -10.07 9.66 -25.84
C LEU A 10 -10.50 8.75 -24.69
N GLU A 11 -11.53 9.11 -23.94
CA GLU A 11 -12.08 8.27 -22.86
C GLU A 11 -12.59 6.92 -23.39
N LYS A 12 -13.27 6.95 -24.55
CA LYS A 12 -13.76 5.73 -25.19
C LYS A 12 -12.62 4.81 -25.63
N TYR A 13 -11.59 5.39 -26.27
CA TYR A 13 -10.39 4.63 -26.70
C TYR A 13 -9.74 3.91 -25.52
N TYR A 14 -9.44 4.60 -24.42
CA TYR A 14 -8.80 3.98 -23.26
C TYR A 14 -9.72 2.99 -22.51
N LYS A 15 -11.03 3.22 -22.53
CA LYS A 15 -12.00 2.25 -22.01
C LYS A 15 -12.01 0.95 -22.81
N ASP A 16 -12.00 1.04 -24.12
CA ASP A 16 -11.97 -0.12 -25.00
C ASP A 16 -10.61 -0.84 -24.93
N TYR A 17 -9.51 -0.10 -24.84
CA TYR A 17 -8.18 -0.64 -24.59
C TYR A 17 -8.11 -1.41 -23.25
N ALA A 18 -8.67 -0.86 -22.16
CA ALA A 18 -8.71 -1.52 -20.87
C ALA A 18 -9.52 -2.83 -20.90
N ARG A 19 -10.63 -2.86 -21.63
CA ARG A 19 -11.47 -4.05 -21.83
C ARG A 19 -10.70 -5.15 -22.55
N GLU A 20 -10.02 -4.79 -23.61
CA GLU A 20 -9.23 -5.75 -24.38
C GLU A 20 -8.04 -6.26 -23.58
N ALA A 21 -7.31 -5.39 -22.90
CA ALA A 21 -6.22 -5.76 -22.00
C ALA A 21 -6.68 -6.73 -20.88
N PHE A 22 -7.89 -6.53 -20.35
CA PHE A 22 -8.48 -7.45 -19.37
C PHE A 22 -8.73 -8.83 -19.98
N ARG A 23 -9.36 -8.90 -21.17
CA ARG A 23 -9.63 -10.17 -21.87
C ARG A 23 -8.34 -10.91 -22.18
N LEU A 24 -7.33 -10.23 -22.72
CA LEU A 24 -6.01 -10.80 -22.99
C LEU A 24 -5.31 -11.34 -21.73
N ARG A 25 -5.48 -10.66 -20.60
CA ARG A 25 -4.96 -11.15 -19.31
C ARG A 25 -5.63 -12.45 -18.88
N ILE A 26 -6.96 -12.54 -18.99
CA ILE A 26 -7.70 -13.77 -18.67
C ILE A 26 -7.25 -14.90 -19.61
N GLN A 27 -7.12 -14.62 -20.89
CA GLN A 27 -6.65 -15.60 -21.88
C GLN A 27 -5.24 -16.15 -21.53
N LYS A 28 -4.29 -15.28 -21.15
CA LYS A 28 -2.95 -15.70 -20.68
C LYS A 28 -2.98 -16.57 -19.43
N GLU A 29 -3.89 -16.30 -18.48
CA GLU A 29 -4.07 -17.17 -17.33
C GLU A 29 -4.57 -18.56 -17.73
N ILE A 30 -5.49 -18.64 -18.68
CA ILE A 30 -6.01 -19.90 -19.24
C ILE A 30 -4.89 -20.69 -19.92
N GLU A 31 -4.14 -20.07 -20.82
CA GLU A 31 -3.01 -20.68 -21.53
C GLU A 31 -1.89 -21.15 -20.57
N GLY A 32 -1.71 -20.42 -19.46
CA GLY A 32 -0.79 -20.76 -18.37
C GLY A 32 -1.28 -21.88 -17.43
N ASN A 33 -2.39 -22.53 -17.73
CA ASN A 33 -3.07 -23.53 -16.86
C ASN A 33 -3.41 -22.96 -15.46
N ARG A 34 -3.84 -21.71 -15.39
CA ARG A 34 -4.28 -21.00 -14.17
C ARG A 34 -5.70 -20.46 -14.31
N GLY A 35 -6.53 -21.08 -15.14
CA GLY A 35 -7.90 -20.66 -15.38
C GLY A 35 -8.77 -20.66 -14.13
N ASP A 36 -8.55 -21.62 -13.22
CA ASP A 36 -9.16 -21.71 -11.89
C ASP A 36 -8.89 -20.50 -10.98
N LYS A 37 -7.84 -19.74 -11.25
CA LYS A 37 -7.39 -18.58 -10.45
C LYS A 37 -7.91 -17.26 -10.95
N THR A 38 -8.59 -17.26 -12.08
CA THR A 38 -9.21 -16.05 -12.63
C THR A 38 -10.29 -15.50 -11.68
N PRO A 39 -10.55 -14.20 -11.69
CA PRO A 39 -11.65 -13.62 -10.93
C PRO A 39 -13.01 -14.27 -11.26
N ILE A 40 -13.20 -14.70 -12.51
CA ILE A 40 -14.43 -15.35 -12.98
C ILE A 40 -14.59 -16.70 -12.29
N ALA A 41 -13.58 -17.56 -12.34
CA ALA A 41 -13.58 -18.86 -11.67
C ALA A 41 -13.83 -18.75 -10.16
N LYS A 42 -13.18 -17.76 -9.51
CA LYS A 42 -13.42 -17.47 -8.09
C LYS A 42 -14.86 -17.05 -7.80
N GLY A 43 -15.47 -16.27 -8.69
CA GLY A 43 -16.88 -15.90 -8.60
C GLY A 43 -17.81 -17.11 -8.71
N ILE A 44 -17.51 -18.04 -9.63
CA ILE A 44 -18.24 -19.31 -9.80
C ILE A 44 -18.11 -20.17 -8.54
N MET A 45 -16.89 -20.33 -8.00
CA MET A 45 -16.67 -21.06 -6.74
C MET A 45 -17.48 -20.47 -5.59
N ALA A 46 -17.45 -19.16 -5.43
CA ALA A 46 -18.19 -18.48 -4.36
C ALA A 46 -19.70 -18.69 -4.47
N TYR A 47 -20.23 -18.72 -5.68
CA TYR A 47 -21.67 -18.91 -5.91
C TYR A 47 -22.13 -20.35 -5.60
N TYR A 48 -21.38 -21.37 -6.06
CA TYR A 48 -21.77 -22.78 -5.90
C TYR A 48 -21.27 -23.44 -4.61
N LYS A 49 -20.55 -22.74 -3.80
CA LYS A 49 -19.87 -23.22 -2.60
C LYS A 49 -20.79 -23.98 -1.64
N GLU A 50 -21.88 -23.35 -1.21
CA GLU A 50 -22.78 -23.93 -0.22
C GLU A 50 -23.48 -25.19 -0.74
N THR A 51 -23.97 -25.14 -1.99
CA THR A 51 -24.56 -26.29 -2.64
C THR A 51 -23.58 -27.45 -2.74
N MET A 52 -22.31 -27.15 -3.13
CA MET A 52 -21.27 -28.17 -3.26
C MET A 52 -20.89 -28.74 -1.90
N ALA A 53 -20.70 -27.89 -0.88
CA ALA A 53 -20.35 -28.32 0.47
C ALA A 53 -21.44 -29.22 1.08
N GLY A 54 -22.72 -28.84 0.94
CA GLY A 54 -23.84 -29.66 1.42
C GLY A 54 -23.95 -31.04 0.75
N ASN A 55 -23.73 -31.09 -0.58
CA ASN A 55 -23.77 -32.37 -1.29
C ASN A 55 -22.55 -33.25 -0.98
N VAL A 56 -21.38 -32.67 -0.82
CA VAL A 56 -20.16 -33.39 -0.39
C VAL A 56 -20.31 -33.86 1.07
N GLU A 57 -20.88 -33.06 1.94
CA GLU A 57 -21.14 -33.44 3.33
C GLU A 57 -22.12 -34.62 3.41
N ASN A 58 -23.22 -34.57 2.64
CA ASN A 58 -24.20 -35.65 2.55
C ASN A 58 -23.55 -36.94 2.03
N PHE A 59 -22.67 -36.83 1.03
CA PHE A 59 -21.90 -37.95 0.52
C PHE A 59 -21.02 -38.55 1.60
N VAL A 60 -20.23 -37.73 2.29
CA VAL A 60 -19.34 -38.19 3.36
C VAL A 60 -20.15 -38.86 4.48
N LYS A 61 -21.24 -38.28 4.95
CA LYS A 61 -22.13 -38.86 5.98
C LYS A 61 -22.69 -40.21 5.54
N ALA A 62 -23.17 -40.29 4.28
CA ALA A 62 -23.69 -41.49 3.74
C ALA A 62 -22.67 -42.64 3.61
N GLU A 63 -21.39 -42.30 3.41
CA GLU A 63 -20.31 -43.30 3.35
C GLU A 63 -19.80 -43.72 4.75
N LEU A 64 -20.07 -42.93 5.80
CA LEU A 64 -19.78 -43.27 7.20
C LEU A 64 -20.85 -44.21 7.81
N GLU A 65 -22.09 -44.23 7.27
CA GLU A 65 -23.15 -45.10 7.77
C GLU A 65 -22.85 -46.59 7.52
N PRO A 66 -23.26 -47.49 8.43
CA PRO A 66 -23.14 -48.93 8.25
C PRO A 66 -24.01 -49.43 7.10
N LYS A 67 -23.39 -49.82 5.97
CA LYS A 67 -24.12 -50.38 4.81
C LYS A 67 -24.12 -51.89 4.85
N ARG A 68 -25.27 -52.53 4.48
CA ARG A 68 -25.36 -53.97 4.17
C ARG A 68 -24.83 -54.15 2.76
N GLY A 69 -23.69 -54.82 2.60
CA GLY A 69 -23.08 -55.10 1.31
C GLY A 69 -21.57 -54.80 1.24
N ALA A 70 -20.98 -54.99 0.04
CA ALA A 70 -19.57 -54.71 -0.18
C ALA A 70 -19.30 -53.18 -0.05
N ARG A 71 -18.45 -52.77 0.89
CA ARG A 71 -17.99 -51.40 1.02
C ARG A 71 -17.14 -50.99 -0.16
N ARG A 72 -17.27 -49.75 -0.62
CA ARG A 72 -16.37 -49.19 -1.60
C ARG A 72 -14.97 -48.97 -0.96
N ALA A 73 -13.92 -49.17 -1.73
CA ALA A 73 -12.58 -49.14 -1.19
C ALA A 73 -12.19 -47.77 -0.54
N TYR A 74 -12.80 -46.66 -0.94
CA TYR A 74 -12.53 -45.34 -0.36
C TYR A 74 -13.26 -45.07 0.96
N ASN A 75 -14.21 -45.94 1.40
CA ASN A 75 -14.95 -45.67 2.67
C ASN A 75 -14.01 -45.68 3.87
N GLU A 76 -13.03 -46.55 3.88
CA GLU A 76 -12.03 -46.61 4.95
C GLU A 76 -11.16 -45.34 4.98
N PHE A 77 -10.76 -44.84 3.80
CA PHE A 77 -10.05 -43.58 3.69
C PHE A 77 -10.87 -42.39 4.21
N ILE A 78 -12.16 -42.30 3.85
CA ILE A 78 -13.08 -41.27 4.34
C ILE A 78 -13.22 -41.36 5.87
N LYS A 79 -13.43 -42.56 6.40
CA LYS A 79 -13.59 -42.81 7.83
C LYS A 79 -12.33 -42.34 8.59
N THR A 80 -11.16 -42.80 8.22
CA THR A 80 -9.87 -42.41 8.83
C THR A 80 -9.66 -40.91 8.71
N SER A 81 -10.00 -40.29 7.57
CA SER A 81 -9.88 -38.84 7.38
C SER A 81 -10.77 -38.06 8.32
N VAL A 82 -12.03 -38.51 8.52
CA VAL A 82 -12.99 -37.82 9.40
C VAL A 82 -12.63 -38.03 10.87
N GLU A 83 -12.16 -39.20 11.26
CA GLU A 83 -11.69 -39.49 12.62
C GLU A 83 -10.48 -38.61 13.00
N GLU A 84 -9.57 -38.38 12.05
CA GLU A 84 -8.34 -37.60 12.29
C GLU A 84 -8.55 -36.09 12.20
N HIS A 85 -9.38 -35.60 11.25
CA HIS A 85 -9.46 -34.20 10.91
C HIS A 85 -10.80 -33.53 11.22
N GLY A 86 -11.84 -34.32 11.50
CA GLY A 86 -13.22 -33.85 11.58
C GLY A 86 -13.91 -33.75 10.22
N ILE A 87 -15.24 -33.88 10.22
CA ILE A 87 -16.03 -33.93 8.99
C ILE A 87 -15.94 -32.62 8.20
N GLU A 88 -16.01 -31.47 8.86
CA GLU A 88 -15.98 -30.16 8.24
C GLU A 88 -14.72 -29.94 7.40
N LYS A 89 -13.56 -30.25 7.98
CA LYS A 89 -12.27 -30.09 7.31
C LYS A 89 -12.11 -31.04 6.11
N VAL A 90 -12.59 -32.26 6.22
CA VAL A 90 -12.58 -33.25 5.12
C VAL A 90 -13.47 -32.77 3.99
N VAL A 91 -14.68 -32.31 4.27
CA VAL A 91 -15.63 -31.77 3.28
C VAL A 91 -15.02 -30.56 2.56
N MET A 92 -14.43 -29.63 3.31
CA MET A 92 -13.78 -28.46 2.74
C MET A 92 -12.58 -28.81 1.85
N CYS A 93 -11.77 -29.79 2.27
CA CYS A 93 -10.66 -30.32 1.47
C CYS A 93 -11.16 -30.91 0.14
N PHE A 94 -12.21 -31.75 0.19
CA PHE A 94 -12.80 -32.37 -1.00
C PHE A 94 -13.37 -31.30 -1.94
N CYS A 95 -14.14 -30.34 -1.43
CA CYS A 95 -14.68 -29.24 -2.23
C CYS A 95 -13.58 -28.42 -2.90
N ALA A 96 -12.53 -28.02 -2.16
CA ALA A 96 -11.46 -27.19 -2.67
C ALA A 96 -10.74 -27.83 -3.87
N PHE A 97 -10.31 -29.09 -3.75
CA PHE A 97 -9.62 -29.78 -4.84
C PHE A 97 -10.55 -30.15 -5.98
N CYS A 98 -11.84 -30.38 -5.69
CA CYS A 98 -12.84 -30.63 -6.72
C CYS A 98 -13.06 -29.40 -7.59
N PHE A 99 -13.32 -28.22 -6.98
CA PHE A 99 -13.44 -26.96 -7.70
C PHE A 99 -12.19 -26.64 -8.51
N GLU A 100 -11.00 -26.69 -7.88
CA GLU A 100 -9.73 -26.41 -8.58
C GLU A 100 -9.58 -27.28 -9.82
N SER A 101 -9.76 -28.60 -9.68
CA SER A 101 -9.50 -29.56 -10.75
C SER A 101 -10.55 -29.50 -11.86
N CYS A 102 -11.82 -29.39 -11.50
CA CYS A 102 -12.92 -29.35 -12.48
C CYS A 102 -12.94 -28.00 -13.22
N LEU A 103 -12.83 -26.87 -12.53
CA LEU A 103 -12.84 -25.57 -13.20
C LEU A 103 -11.62 -25.38 -14.10
N GLN A 104 -10.44 -25.87 -13.70
CA GLN A 104 -9.27 -25.86 -14.57
C GLN A 104 -9.51 -26.63 -15.86
N ALA A 105 -10.20 -27.78 -15.78
CA ALA A 105 -10.55 -28.61 -16.96
C ALA A 105 -11.58 -27.88 -17.85
N LEU A 106 -12.65 -27.32 -17.27
CA LEU A 106 -13.72 -26.66 -18.02
C LEU A 106 -13.22 -25.38 -18.71
N VAL A 107 -12.40 -24.57 -18.01
CA VAL A 107 -11.87 -23.30 -18.56
C VAL A 107 -10.89 -23.53 -19.70
N ALA A 108 -10.15 -24.63 -19.69
CA ALA A 108 -9.22 -24.95 -20.77
C ALA A 108 -9.88 -25.33 -22.10
N GLU A 109 -11.21 -25.49 -22.12
CA GLU A 109 -12.01 -25.91 -23.29
C GLU A 109 -11.49 -27.18 -24.00
N LYS A 110 -10.74 -27.97 -23.28
CA LYS A 110 -10.22 -29.27 -23.73
C LYS A 110 -10.93 -30.36 -22.97
N ALA A 111 -11.24 -31.44 -23.67
CA ALA A 111 -11.83 -32.57 -22.98
C ALA A 111 -10.75 -33.32 -22.19
N PHE A 112 -10.89 -33.30 -20.90
CA PHE A 112 -10.03 -34.03 -19.98
C PHE A 112 -10.68 -35.33 -19.56
N SER A 113 -9.91 -36.42 -19.58
CA SER A 113 -10.36 -37.74 -19.07
C SER A 113 -10.73 -37.62 -17.58
N VAL A 114 -11.91 -38.05 -17.22
CA VAL A 114 -12.40 -38.14 -15.84
C VAL A 114 -11.38 -38.88 -14.97
N SER A 115 -10.84 -40.00 -15.46
CA SER A 115 -9.82 -40.77 -14.74
C SER A 115 -8.56 -39.99 -14.45
N SER A 116 -8.08 -39.15 -15.39
CA SER A 116 -6.87 -38.35 -15.19
C SER A 116 -7.08 -37.28 -14.14
N ILE A 117 -8.22 -36.60 -14.17
CA ILE A 117 -8.58 -35.57 -13.17
C ILE A 117 -8.77 -36.25 -11.81
N ALA A 118 -9.45 -37.37 -11.75
CA ALA A 118 -9.74 -38.10 -10.51
C ALA A 118 -8.47 -38.58 -9.81
N ILE A 119 -7.50 -39.13 -10.54
CA ILE A 119 -6.20 -39.54 -10.00
C ILE A 119 -5.46 -38.35 -9.43
N MET A 120 -5.40 -37.24 -10.16
CA MET A 120 -4.70 -36.01 -9.71
C MET A 120 -5.37 -35.42 -8.46
N MET A 121 -6.68 -35.34 -8.46
CA MET A 121 -7.48 -34.80 -7.34
C MET A 121 -7.33 -35.69 -6.09
N GLY A 122 -7.53 -37.00 -6.22
CA GLY A 122 -7.41 -37.93 -5.10
C GLY A 122 -6.02 -37.91 -4.47
N LYS A 123 -4.97 -37.81 -5.29
CA LYS A 123 -3.58 -37.68 -4.84
C LYS A 123 -3.35 -36.40 -4.05
N ARG A 124 -3.89 -35.26 -4.49
CA ARG A 124 -3.79 -33.99 -3.79
C ARG A 124 -4.53 -34.04 -2.46
N ILE A 125 -5.74 -34.56 -2.42
CA ILE A 125 -6.53 -34.79 -1.21
C ILE A 125 -5.71 -35.62 -0.20
N TYR A 126 -5.15 -36.73 -0.63
CA TYR A 126 -4.32 -37.57 0.24
C TYR A 126 -3.16 -36.80 0.87
N TYR A 127 -2.32 -36.14 0.06
CA TYR A 127 -1.16 -35.43 0.57
C TYR A 127 -1.51 -34.22 1.45
N GLU A 128 -2.63 -33.55 1.20
CA GLU A 128 -3.11 -32.44 2.03
C GLU A 128 -3.49 -32.92 3.44
N LEU A 129 -4.31 -33.98 3.51
CA LEU A 129 -4.75 -34.56 4.77
C LEU A 129 -3.61 -35.26 5.53
N ALA A 130 -2.76 -35.99 4.82
CA ALA A 130 -1.57 -36.61 5.41
C ALA A 130 -0.59 -35.57 5.96
N LEU A 131 -0.41 -34.45 5.27
CA LEU A 131 0.42 -33.35 5.74
C LEU A 131 -0.17 -32.68 6.99
N ASP A 132 -1.47 -32.55 7.04
CA ASP A 132 -2.15 -32.01 8.22
C ASP A 132 -1.95 -32.92 9.45
N ALA A 133 -2.16 -34.24 9.28
CA ALA A 133 -1.89 -35.20 10.33
C ALA A 133 -0.42 -35.16 10.79
N TYR A 134 0.51 -35.08 9.84
CA TYR A 134 1.94 -34.99 10.13
C TYR A 134 2.31 -33.73 10.92
N THR A 135 1.72 -32.56 10.55
CA THR A 135 2.01 -31.30 11.23
C THR A 135 1.48 -31.22 12.66
N LYS A 136 0.54 -32.08 13.04
CA LYS A 136 0.03 -32.17 14.43
C LYS A 136 1.03 -32.87 15.38
N ILE A 137 1.87 -33.76 14.86
CA ILE A 137 2.78 -34.55 15.67
C ILE A 137 4.21 -33.99 15.75
N ILE A 138 4.55 -33.02 14.91
CA ILE A 138 5.88 -32.42 14.89
C ILE A 138 5.88 -31.07 15.61
N PRO A 139 7.05 -30.60 16.14
CA PRO A 139 7.16 -29.31 16.81
C PRO A 139 6.76 -28.14 15.89
N ASN A 140 6.10 -27.12 16.45
CA ASN A 140 5.63 -25.93 15.73
C ASN A 140 6.71 -25.23 14.87
N GLY A 141 7.97 -25.22 15.32
CA GLY A 141 9.08 -24.68 14.53
C GLY A 141 9.35 -25.44 13.24
N ARG A 142 9.19 -26.77 13.26
CA ARG A 142 9.35 -27.64 12.12
C ARG A 142 8.17 -27.51 11.14
N THR A 143 6.96 -27.38 11.66
CA THR A 143 5.76 -27.10 10.87
C THR A 143 5.93 -25.83 10.04
N ARG A 144 6.35 -24.71 10.66
CA ARG A 144 6.63 -23.45 9.96
C ARG A 144 7.70 -23.59 8.87
N GLU A 145 8.74 -24.39 9.12
CA GLU A 145 9.79 -24.63 8.12
C GLU A 145 9.23 -25.41 6.92
N ILE A 146 8.38 -26.43 7.14
CA ILE A 146 7.74 -27.19 6.07
C ILE A 146 6.84 -26.29 5.25
N GLU A 147 6.00 -25.49 5.89
CA GLU A 147 5.13 -24.53 5.21
C GLU A 147 5.94 -23.55 4.37
N ARG A 148 7.00 -22.97 4.92
CA ARG A 148 7.90 -22.09 4.18
C ARG A 148 8.55 -22.77 2.98
N GLN A 149 8.89 -24.06 3.11
CA GLN A 149 9.48 -24.83 2.02
C GLN A 149 8.46 -25.18 0.92
N LEU A 150 7.19 -25.39 1.29
CA LEU A 150 6.10 -25.60 0.33
C LEU A 150 5.75 -24.30 -0.41
N ASP A 151 5.74 -23.16 0.28
CA ASP A 151 5.49 -21.85 -0.32
C ASP A 151 6.50 -21.48 -1.42
N LYS A 152 7.76 -21.92 -1.26
CA LYS A 152 8.82 -21.70 -2.25
C LYS A 152 8.66 -22.53 -3.53
N ARG A 153 7.78 -23.53 -3.54
CA ARG A 153 7.59 -24.44 -4.68
C ARG A 153 6.33 -24.08 -5.46
N VAL A 154 6.49 -23.61 -6.68
CA VAL A 154 5.38 -23.19 -7.52
C VAL A 154 4.60 -24.38 -8.07
N GLN A 155 5.26 -25.44 -8.51
CA GLN A 155 4.61 -26.60 -9.13
C GLN A 155 4.23 -27.67 -8.10
N THR A 156 2.98 -28.14 -8.17
CA THR A 156 2.41 -29.14 -7.26
C THR A 156 3.26 -30.42 -7.20
N ARG A 157 3.78 -30.89 -8.34
CA ARG A 157 4.66 -32.07 -8.37
C ARG A 157 5.90 -31.94 -7.49
N TYR A 158 6.47 -30.76 -7.35
CA TYR A 158 7.62 -30.53 -6.47
C TYR A 158 7.20 -30.43 -5.01
N LYS A 159 5.98 -29.96 -4.73
CA LYS A 159 5.40 -30.00 -3.38
C LYS A 159 5.16 -31.42 -2.93
N GLU A 160 4.52 -32.24 -3.76
CA GLU A 160 4.25 -33.66 -3.50
C GLU A 160 5.56 -34.42 -3.26
N ALA A 161 6.56 -34.26 -4.11
CA ALA A 161 7.87 -34.92 -3.94
C ALA A 161 8.58 -34.50 -2.65
N PHE A 162 8.41 -33.25 -2.23
CA PHE A 162 8.97 -32.76 -0.98
C PHE A 162 8.26 -33.38 0.22
N ILE A 163 6.94 -33.46 0.22
CA ILE A 163 6.14 -34.05 1.30
C ILE A 163 6.47 -35.53 1.41
N LYS A 164 6.49 -36.24 0.28
CA LYS A 164 6.84 -37.66 0.26
C LYS A 164 8.20 -37.93 0.90
N ARG A 165 9.24 -37.14 0.56
CA ARG A 165 10.57 -37.23 1.17
C ARG A 165 10.56 -36.90 2.66
N ALA A 166 9.78 -35.93 3.09
CA ALA A 166 9.67 -35.60 4.50
C ALA A 166 9.07 -36.74 5.30
N PHE A 167 8.05 -37.41 4.77
CA PHE A 167 7.44 -38.59 5.39
C PHE A 167 8.41 -39.76 5.43
N GLU A 168 9.09 -40.07 4.33
CA GLU A 168 10.08 -41.15 4.24
C GLU A 168 11.24 -40.92 5.22
N ASN A 169 11.77 -39.73 5.33
CA ASN A 169 12.89 -39.42 6.21
C ASN A 169 12.56 -39.55 7.70
N GLU A 170 11.31 -39.40 8.10
CA GLU A 170 10.86 -39.45 9.48
C GLU A 170 10.02 -40.72 9.78
N GLY A 171 9.90 -41.63 8.80
CA GLY A 171 9.15 -42.90 8.95
C GLY A 171 7.66 -42.67 9.22
N PHE A 172 7.09 -41.53 8.73
CA PHE A 172 5.71 -41.19 8.95
C PHE A 172 4.78 -41.92 7.99
N HIS A 173 3.81 -42.66 8.53
CA HIS A 173 2.74 -43.32 7.81
C HIS A 173 1.41 -42.97 8.44
N TRP A 174 0.53 -42.33 7.65
CA TRP A 174 -0.80 -41.93 8.10
C TRP A 174 -1.88 -42.96 7.62
N TYR A 175 -1.89 -43.21 6.31
CA TYR A 175 -2.82 -44.14 5.63
C TYR A 175 -2.09 -44.82 4.47
N GLU A 176 -2.42 -46.05 4.16
CA GLU A 176 -1.79 -46.76 3.04
C GLU A 176 -2.19 -46.12 1.69
N TYR A 177 -1.20 -45.56 0.98
CA TYR A 177 -1.42 -44.88 -0.29
C TYR A 177 -1.81 -45.85 -1.36
N ASN A 178 -3.07 -45.75 -1.86
CA ASN A 178 -3.59 -46.59 -2.95
C ASN A 178 -4.19 -45.70 -4.05
N THR A 179 -3.51 -45.61 -5.19
CA THR A 179 -3.90 -44.79 -6.32
C THR A 179 -5.31 -45.09 -6.85
N ARG A 180 -5.72 -46.36 -6.84
CA ARG A 180 -7.04 -46.76 -7.35
C ARG A 180 -8.14 -46.28 -6.42
N VAL A 181 -7.99 -46.46 -5.13
CA VAL A 181 -8.93 -45.99 -4.11
C VAL A 181 -9.12 -44.47 -4.19
N LEU A 182 -8.01 -43.74 -4.33
CA LEU A 182 -8.03 -42.30 -4.43
C LEU A 182 -8.60 -41.80 -5.77
N ALA A 183 -8.41 -42.54 -6.86
CA ALA A 183 -9.02 -42.22 -8.14
C ALA A 183 -10.54 -42.47 -8.11
N ASP A 184 -10.99 -43.54 -7.47
CA ASP A 184 -12.42 -43.82 -7.32
C ASP A 184 -13.13 -42.74 -6.49
N LEU A 185 -12.49 -42.24 -5.42
CA LEU A 185 -12.96 -41.09 -4.65
C LEU A 185 -12.99 -39.83 -5.52
N GLY A 186 -11.92 -39.52 -6.25
CA GLY A 186 -11.86 -38.37 -7.14
C GLY A 186 -12.95 -38.40 -8.21
N ALA A 187 -13.24 -39.58 -8.79
CA ALA A 187 -14.33 -39.72 -9.76
C ALA A 187 -15.70 -39.42 -9.14
N GLN A 188 -15.97 -39.90 -7.93
CA GLN A 188 -17.21 -39.57 -7.22
C GLN A 188 -17.36 -38.07 -6.98
N LEU A 189 -16.28 -37.40 -6.59
CA LEU A 189 -16.29 -35.95 -6.40
C LEU A 189 -16.55 -35.18 -7.69
N ILE A 190 -16.06 -35.69 -8.85
CA ILE A 190 -16.36 -35.08 -10.15
C ILE A 190 -17.84 -35.27 -10.50
N TYR A 191 -18.42 -36.43 -10.26
CA TYR A 191 -19.87 -36.66 -10.45
C TYR A 191 -20.72 -35.77 -9.55
N ILE A 192 -20.32 -35.59 -8.28
CA ILE A 192 -20.99 -34.66 -7.36
C ILE A 192 -20.87 -33.21 -7.87
N PHE A 193 -19.70 -32.79 -8.36
CA PHE A 193 -19.53 -31.46 -8.94
C PHE A 193 -20.46 -31.22 -10.13
N VAL A 194 -20.50 -32.15 -11.09
CA VAL A 194 -21.34 -32.00 -12.27
C VAL A 194 -22.83 -31.99 -11.89
N SER A 195 -23.28 -32.90 -11.02
CA SER A 195 -24.69 -32.94 -10.57
C SER A 195 -25.10 -31.78 -9.71
N SER A 196 -24.16 -31.22 -8.90
CA SER A 196 -24.43 -30.09 -8.01
C SER A 196 -24.46 -28.73 -8.71
N THR A 197 -23.64 -28.58 -9.76
CA THR A 197 -23.40 -27.27 -10.40
C THR A 197 -24.01 -27.18 -11.81
N GLY A 198 -24.14 -28.30 -12.52
CA GLY A 198 -24.54 -28.32 -13.94
C GLY A 198 -23.51 -27.67 -14.88
N LEU A 199 -22.29 -27.37 -14.40
CA LEU A 199 -21.28 -26.66 -15.17
C LEU A 199 -20.51 -27.53 -16.16
N GLY A 200 -20.50 -28.83 -15.93
CA GLY A 200 -19.84 -29.80 -16.80
C GLY A 200 -20.83 -30.84 -17.34
N GLU A 201 -20.44 -31.45 -18.43
CA GLU A 201 -21.14 -32.60 -19.04
C GLU A 201 -20.14 -33.70 -19.31
N PHE A 202 -20.62 -34.96 -19.24
CA PHE A 202 -19.79 -36.11 -19.56
C PHE A 202 -19.97 -36.50 -21.04
N THR A 203 -18.86 -36.78 -21.70
CA THR A 203 -18.84 -37.22 -23.10
C THR A 203 -17.80 -38.32 -23.30
N SER A 204 -18.14 -39.30 -24.14
CA SER A 204 -17.23 -40.33 -24.62
C SER A 204 -17.09 -40.31 -26.15
N GLU A 205 -17.70 -39.33 -26.81
CA GLU A 205 -17.76 -39.26 -28.27
C GLU A 205 -16.35 -39.12 -28.88
N GLY A 206 -16.01 -40.09 -29.77
CA GLY A 206 -14.70 -40.12 -30.42
C GLY A 206 -13.50 -40.43 -29.50
N ARG A 207 -13.72 -40.97 -28.27
CA ARG A 207 -12.69 -41.15 -27.24
C ARG A 207 -12.74 -42.54 -26.59
N ARG A 208 -11.58 -42.99 -26.07
CA ARG A 208 -11.45 -44.26 -25.36
C ARG A 208 -11.92 -44.22 -23.91
N SER A 209 -12.14 -43.06 -23.35
CA SER A 209 -12.53 -42.86 -21.94
C SER A 209 -13.50 -41.72 -21.80
N GLU A 210 -14.35 -41.77 -20.78
CA GLU A 210 -15.26 -40.70 -20.40
C GLU A 210 -14.45 -39.43 -20.07
N CYS A 211 -14.91 -38.32 -20.61
CA CYS A 211 -14.29 -37.00 -20.42
C CYS A 211 -15.31 -36.02 -19.88
N ILE A 212 -14.82 -34.99 -19.12
CA ILE A 212 -15.62 -33.84 -18.74
C ILE A 212 -15.36 -32.70 -19.73
N VAL A 213 -16.45 -32.06 -20.17
CA VAL A 213 -16.45 -30.90 -21.06
C VAL A 213 -17.33 -29.80 -20.45
N PRO A 214 -17.11 -28.52 -20.79
CA PRO A 214 -17.98 -27.45 -20.33
C PRO A 214 -19.39 -27.60 -20.88
N SER A 215 -20.40 -27.38 -20.03
CA SER A 215 -21.81 -27.35 -20.44
C SER A 215 -22.18 -26.01 -21.09
N GLU A 216 -23.32 -25.92 -21.75
CA GLU A 216 -23.87 -24.67 -22.27
C GLU A 216 -24.06 -23.64 -21.14
N LEU A 217 -24.48 -24.08 -19.95
CA LEU A 217 -24.62 -23.25 -18.76
C LEU A 217 -23.27 -22.63 -18.35
N PHE A 218 -22.18 -23.41 -18.38
CA PHE A 218 -20.84 -22.90 -18.08
C PHE A 218 -20.43 -21.81 -19.06
N HIS A 219 -20.57 -22.04 -20.37
CA HIS A 219 -20.23 -21.07 -21.38
C HIS A 219 -21.01 -19.76 -21.22
N LYS A 220 -22.30 -19.84 -20.92
CA LYS A 220 -23.16 -18.69 -20.64
C LYS A 220 -22.69 -17.91 -19.41
N ILE A 221 -22.45 -18.61 -18.29
CA ILE A 221 -21.97 -17.97 -17.06
C ILE A 221 -20.59 -17.34 -17.26
N TRP A 222 -19.66 -18.07 -17.90
CA TRP A 222 -18.32 -17.60 -18.16
C TRP A 222 -18.28 -16.35 -19.03
N SER A 223 -18.93 -16.39 -20.19
CA SER A 223 -18.98 -15.27 -21.13
C SER A 223 -19.66 -14.04 -20.52
N THR A 224 -20.79 -14.24 -19.84
CA THR A 224 -21.52 -13.14 -19.17
C THR A 224 -20.66 -12.46 -18.10
N ASN A 225 -19.95 -13.23 -17.28
CA ASN A 225 -19.06 -12.68 -16.24
C ASN A 225 -17.81 -12.05 -16.83
N LEU A 226 -17.24 -12.63 -17.91
CA LEU A 226 -16.10 -12.06 -18.62
C LEU A 226 -16.48 -10.68 -19.19
N ASP A 227 -17.60 -10.56 -19.85
CA ASP A 227 -18.08 -9.30 -20.42
C ASP A 227 -18.43 -8.28 -19.34
N LYS A 228 -19.09 -8.73 -18.27
CA LYS A 228 -19.41 -7.88 -17.12
C LYS A 228 -18.14 -7.33 -16.47
N MET A 229 -17.16 -8.18 -16.18
CA MET A 229 -15.90 -7.74 -15.55
C MET A 229 -15.08 -6.88 -16.52
N ALA A 230 -15.03 -7.20 -17.81
CA ALA A 230 -14.38 -6.37 -18.82
C ALA A 230 -15.04 -4.99 -18.92
N LYS A 231 -16.37 -4.90 -18.79
CA LYS A 231 -17.10 -3.62 -18.79
C LYS A 231 -16.64 -2.70 -17.65
N TYR A 232 -16.28 -3.26 -16.49
CA TYR A 232 -15.78 -2.48 -15.35
C TYR A 232 -14.26 -2.26 -15.39
N ALA A 233 -13.52 -2.89 -16.30
CA ALA A 233 -12.12 -2.57 -16.50
C ALA A 233 -11.99 -1.12 -16.99
N SER A 234 -11.12 -0.35 -16.36
CA SER A 234 -10.80 1.02 -16.74
C SER A 234 -9.32 1.32 -16.51
N ILE A 235 -8.82 2.26 -17.29
CA ILE A 235 -7.54 2.91 -17.07
C ILE A 235 -7.84 4.39 -16.94
N ASP A 236 -7.59 4.92 -15.75
CA ASP A 236 -7.81 6.34 -15.51
C ASP A 236 -6.63 7.12 -16.12
N ILE A 237 -6.95 8.10 -16.94
CA ILE A 237 -6.04 8.90 -17.75
C ILE A 237 -6.13 10.37 -17.39
N PRO A 238 -5.10 11.20 -17.70
CA PRO A 238 -5.27 12.64 -17.72
C PRO A 238 -6.37 13.05 -18.72
N THR A 239 -7.06 14.16 -18.46
CA THR A 239 -7.96 14.77 -19.45
C THR A 239 -7.23 15.83 -20.24
N ILE A 240 -7.69 16.12 -21.48
CA ILE A 240 -7.11 17.15 -22.38
C ILE A 240 -7.89 18.46 -22.37
N ILE A 241 -8.99 18.47 -21.64
CA ILE A 241 -9.78 19.66 -21.26
C ILE A 241 -9.94 19.66 -19.73
N PRO A 242 -10.27 20.79 -19.08
CA PRO A 242 -10.52 20.80 -17.64
C PRO A 242 -11.50 19.69 -17.24
N PRO A 243 -11.21 18.92 -16.18
CA PRO A 243 -12.10 17.84 -15.73
C PRO A 243 -13.51 18.35 -15.44
N LYS A 244 -14.49 17.49 -15.61
CA LYS A 244 -15.88 17.81 -15.26
C LYS A 244 -15.94 18.19 -13.78
N PRO A 245 -16.44 19.40 -13.41
CA PRO A 245 -16.56 19.78 -12.02
C PRO A 245 -17.45 18.80 -11.24
N TRP A 246 -17.05 18.48 -10.02
CA TRP A 246 -17.89 17.73 -9.10
C TRP A 246 -19.08 18.57 -8.67
N THR A 247 -20.28 18.04 -8.86
CA THR A 247 -21.57 18.63 -8.47
C THR A 247 -22.33 17.72 -7.49
N SER A 248 -21.97 16.45 -7.41
CA SER A 248 -22.47 15.47 -6.44
C SER A 248 -21.41 14.39 -6.19
N ILE A 249 -21.65 13.49 -5.24
CA ILE A 249 -20.74 12.37 -4.96
C ILE A 249 -20.62 11.36 -6.12
N TYR A 250 -21.51 11.44 -7.12
CA TYR A 250 -21.59 10.54 -8.29
C TYR A 250 -21.36 11.23 -9.62
N ASP A 251 -21.18 12.56 -9.63
CA ASP A 251 -21.09 13.32 -10.88
C ASP A 251 -19.94 14.31 -10.88
N GLY A 252 -18.90 14.00 -11.65
CA GLY A 252 -17.68 14.80 -11.79
C GLY A 252 -16.53 14.02 -12.43
N ALA A 253 -15.35 14.60 -12.47
CA ALA A 253 -14.09 14.10 -12.99
C ALA A 253 -14.07 13.87 -14.52
N TYR A 254 -14.74 12.85 -15.01
CA TYR A 254 -14.79 12.48 -16.42
C TYR A 254 -16.14 12.81 -17.07
N TYR A 255 -16.15 12.97 -18.39
CA TYR A 255 -17.33 13.37 -19.15
C TYR A 255 -18.10 12.18 -19.74
N GLY A 256 -17.41 11.10 -20.13
CA GLY A 256 -17.94 10.02 -20.96
C GLY A 256 -17.74 8.61 -20.39
N ALA A 257 -17.00 7.80 -21.12
CA ALA A 257 -16.88 6.36 -20.87
C ALA A 257 -16.25 5.98 -19.52
N LEU A 258 -15.41 6.83 -18.95
CA LEU A 258 -14.73 6.60 -17.67
C LEU A 258 -15.58 7.04 -16.45
N ARG A 259 -16.60 7.87 -16.65
CA ARG A 259 -17.47 8.39 -15.59
C ARG A 259 -18.16 7.30 -14.76
N SER A 260 -18.55 6.21 -15.35
CA SER A 260 -19.33 5.15 -14.69
C SER A 260 -18.62 4.45 -13.51
N ASN A 261 -17.32 4.68 -13.33
CA ASN A 261 -16.52 4.06 -12.30
C ASN A 261 -15.93 5.08 -11.31
N THR A 262 -16.34 6.35 -11.40
CA THR A 262 -15.78 7.44 -10.62
C THR A 262 -16.73 7.88 -9.52
N TRP A 263 -16.21 7.99 -8.30
CA TRP A 263 -16.94 8.48 -7.14
C TRP A 263 -16.10 9.57 -6.48
N PHE A 264 -16.78 10.60 -5.96
CA PHE A 264 -16.10 11.69 -5.27
C PHE A 264 -15.32 11.22 -4.04
N ILE A 265 -15.92 10.31 -3.26
CA ILE A 265 -15.26 9.72 -2.09
C ILE A 265 -14.84 8.29 -2.41
N ARG A 266 -13.55 7.99 -2.24
CA ARG A 266 -13.01 6.63 -2.39
C ARG A 266 -13.40 5.77 -1.21
N LEU A 267 -14.22 4.76 -1.45
CA LEU A 267 -14.62 3.78 -0.47
C LEU A 267 -14.10 2.38 -0.87
N ALA A 268 -13.79 1.57 0.13
CA ALA A 268 -13.38 0.20 -0.14
C ALA A 268 -14.54 -0.61 -0.73
N SER A 269 -14.34 -1.26 -1.87
CA SER A 269 -15.40 -1.96 -2.62
C SER A 269 -16.16 -3.01 -1.79
N TYR A 270 -15.49 -3.63 -0.81
CA TYR A 270 -16.11 -4.62 0.07
C TYR A 270 -17.06 -4.01 1.10
N THR A 271 -16.93 -2.73 1.43
CA THR A 271 -17.79 -2.04 2.39
C THR A 271 -19.04 -1.45 1.75
N LEU A 272 -19.07 -1.27 0.42
CA LEU A 272 -20.17 -0.62 -0.31
C LEU A 272 -21.54 -1.31 -0.16
N LYS A 273 -21.55 -2.58 0.23
CA LYS A 273 -22.79 -3.36 0.46
C LYS A 273 -23.26 -3.33 1.90
N THR A 274 -22.45 -2.80 2.81
CA THR A 274 -22.77 -2.73 4.23
C THR A 274 -23.79 -1.64 4.51
N ASP A 275 -24.61 -1.83 5.53
CA ASP A 275 -25.63 -0.84 5.91
C ASP A 275 -24.97 0.44 6.43
N TYR A 276 -23.84 0.31 7.16
CA TYR A 276 -23.04 1.47 7.59
C TYR A 276 -22.65 2.40 6.44
N VAL A 277 -22.21 1.86 5.31
CA VAL A 277 -21.80 2.68 4.16
C VAL A 277 -22.99 3.21 3.38
N LYS A 278 -24.09 2.44 3.26
CA LYS A 278 -25.32 2.94 2.63
C LYS A 278 -25.89 4.13 3.38
N GLU A 279 -26.05 4.00 4.69
CA GLU A 279 -26.51 5.09 5.56
C GLU A 279 -25.58 6.30 5.53
N TYR A 280 -24.27 6.07 5.52
CA TYR A 280 -23.26 7.13 5.37
C TYR A 280 -23.44 7.90 4.07
N LEU A 281 -23.56 7.21 2.93
CA LEU A 281 -23.75 7.84 1.62
C LEU A 281 -25.05 8.63 1.55
N GLU A 282 -26.15 8.10 2.12
CA GLU A 282 -27.44 8.81 2.20
C GLU A 282 -27.35 10.08 3.07
N ARG A 283 -26.61 10.02 4.20
CA ARG A 283 -26.41 11.20 5.05
C ARG A 283 -25.59 12.28 4.33
N ILE A 284 -24.50 11.90 3.67
CA ILE A 284 -23.65 12.83 2.91
C ILE A 284 -24.40 13.46 1.74
N GLU A 285 -25.21 12.68 1.00
CA GLU A 285 -25.97 13.20 -0.13
C GLU A 285 -27.03 14.22 0.29
N LYS A 286 -27.63 14.01 1.46
CA LYS A 286 -28.62 14.94 2.04
C LYS A 286 -28.02 16.22 2.64
N LYS A 287 -26.71 16.23 2.95
CA LYS A 287 -26.01 17.37 3.54
C LYS A 287 -25.48 18.30 2.44
N ASP A 288 -25.94 19.53 2.41
CA ASP A 288 -25.46 20.59 1.49
C ASP A 288 -24.08 21.17 1.88
N LYS A 289 -23.31 20.43 2.69
CA LYS A 289 -22.01 20.88 3.21
C LYS A 289 -20.81 20.54 2.30
N LEU A 290 -20.98 19.63 1.32
CA LEU A 290 -19.88 19.23 0.45
C LEU A 290 -19.50 20.27 -0.61
N GLY A 291 -20.30 21.30 -0.81
CA GLY A 291 -20.06 22.32 -1.85
C GLY A 291 -18.69 23.00 -1.69
N TYR A 292 -18.30 23.39 -0.48
CA TYR A 292 -16.99 23.99 -0.20
C TYR A 292 -15.82 23.01 -0.46
N ILE A 293 -16.00 21.75 -0.12
CA ILE A 293 -15.01 20.69 -0.35
C ILE A 293 -14.87 20.40 -1.85
N MET A 294 -16.00 20.27 -2.55
CA MET A 294 -16.00 20.08 -4.01
C MET A 294 -15.37 21.26 -4.74
N GLN A 295 -15.58 22.50 -4.27
CA GLN A 295 -14.94 23.70 -4.81
C GLN A 295 -13.41 23.59 -4.75
N ALA A 296 -12.84 23.18 -3.61
CA ALA A 296 -11.40 22.97 -3.47
C ALA A 296 -10.87 21.91 -4.45
N VAL A 297 -11.54 20.75 -4.52
CA VAL A 297 -11.15 19.68 -5.45
C VAL A 297 -11.26 20.14 -6.90
N ASN A 298 -12.31 20.89 -7.26
CA ASN A 298 -12.51 21.43 -8.59
C ASN A 298 -11.42 22.44 -8.98
N LYS A 299 -10.96 23.29 -8.05
CA LYS A 299 -9.83 24.20 -8.29
C LYS A 299 -8.53 23.39 -8.55
N VAL A 300 -8.22 22.41 -7.72
CA VAL A 300 -7.00 21.59 -7.85
C VAL A 300 -7.00 20.83 -9.18
N GLN A 301 -8.09 20.13 -9.52
CA GLN A 301 -8.15 19.34 -10.76
C GLN A 301 -8.15 20.19 -12.04
N SER A 302 -8.45 21.49 -11.93
CA SER A 302 -8.46 22.42 -13.07
C SER A 302 -7.08 23.01 -13.40
N THR A 303 -6.04 22.65 -12.64
CA THR A 303 -4.67 23.09 -12.91
C THR A 303 -4.15 22.47 -14.21
N PRO A 304 -3.75 23.30 -15.21
CA PRO A 304 -3.24 22.80 -16.47
C PRO A 304 -1.75 22.41 -16.38
N TYR A 305 -1.45 21.18 -16.73
CA TYR A 305 -0.09 20.67 -16.87
C TYR A 305 0.26 20.40 -18.32
N LYS A 306 1.54 20.27 -18.63
CA LYS A 306 2.05 19.74 -19.90
C LYS A 306 3.23 18.81 -19.65
N VAL A 307 3.50 17.95 -20.63
CA VAL A 307 4.66 17.04 -20.52
C VAL A 307 5.95 17.77 -20.84
N ASN A 308 6.96 17.63 -19.97
CA ASN A 308 8.33 18.09 -20.22
C ASN A 308 9.01 17.16 -21.23
N LYS A 309 8.94 17.54 -22.52
CA LYS A 309 9.49 16.74 -23.64
C LYS A 309 11.01 16.57 -23.55
N ARG A 310 11.73 17.57 -23.01
CA ARG A 310 13.18 17.48 -22.83
C ARG A 310 13.54 16.38 -21.82
N LEU A 311 12.91 16.39 -20.66
CA LEU A 311 13.17 15.40 -19.64
C LEU A 311 12.68 14.00 -20.06
N LEU A 312 11.57 13.93 -20.79
CA LEU A 312 11.13 12.68 -21.40
C LEU A 312 12.19 12.09 -22.35
N THR A 313 12.93 12.95 -23.09
CA THR A 313 14.05 12.54 -23.94
C THR A 313 15.24 12.05 -23.12
N VAL A 314 15.56 12.71 -22.00
CA VAL A 314 16.62 12.25 -21.07
C VAL A 314 16.28 10.88 -20.49
N ILE A 315 15.06 10.69 -20.01
CA ILE A 315 14.59 9.40 -19.48
C ILE A 315 14.69 8.31 -20.56
N LYS A 316 14.26 8.62 -21.81
CA LYS A 316 14.39 7.68 -22.91
C LYS A 316 15.84 7.29 -23.16
N THR A 317 16.75 8.26 -23.19
CA THR A 317 18.18 8.01 -23.39
C THR A 317 18.76 7.12 -22.29
N ILE A 318 18.39 7.36 -21.02
CA ILE A 318 18.81 6.50 -19.90
C ILE A 318 18.27 5.07 -20.07
N LEU A 319 17.01 4.91 -20.50
CA LEU A 319 16.43 3.60 -20.78
C LEU A 319 17.12 2.89 -21.94
N ASP A 320 17.47 3.61 -23.03
CA ASP A 320 18.18 3.09 -24.20
C ASP A 320 19.65 2.71 -23.85
N MET A 321 20.26 3.39 -22.87
CA MET A 321 21.58 3.06 -22.32
C MET A 321 21.56 1.88 -21.33
N GLY A 322 20.39 1.30 -21.04
CA GLY A 322 20.26 0.16 -20.14
C GLY A 322 19.85 0.51 -18.69
N GLY A 323 19.50 1.76 -18.39
CA GLY A 323 19.10 2.18 -17.05
C GLY A 323 20.27 2.32 -16.06
N GLY A 324 20.00 2.13 -14.77
CA GLY A 324 21.01 2.15 -13.70
C GLY A 324 21.43 3.56 -13.25
N ARG A 325 20.70 4.63 -13.64
CA ARG A 325 20.99 6.03 -13.31
C ARG A 325 19.73 6.73 -12.83
N ALA A 326 19.90 7.75 -11.98
CA ALA A 326 18.82 8.64 -11.51
C ALA A 326 17.56 7.88 -11.03
N GLY A 327 17.72 6.83 -10.24
CA GLY A 327 16.59 6.02 -9.75
C GLY A 327 15.92 5.11 -10.79
N ILE A 328 16.34 5.14 -12.05
CA ILE A 328 15.84 4.24 -13.11
C ILE A 328 16.59 2.92 -13.04
N GLU A 329 15.85 1.83 -12.84
CA GLU A 329 16.42 0.48 -12.69
C GLU A 329 17.21 0.03 -13.92
N GLN A 330 18.27 -0.72 -13.67
CA GLN A 330 19.06 -1.34 -14.73
C GLN A 330 18.22 -2.35 -15.51
N SER A 331 18.32 -2.34 -16.85
CA SER A 331 17.56 -3.23 -17.74
C SER A 331 18.09 -4.66 -17.71
N GLU A 332 19.40 -4.83 -17.51
CA GLU A 332 20.02 -6.15 -17.46
C GLU A 332 19.55 -6.94 -16.23
N PRO A 333 19.29 -8.24 -16.39
CA PRO A 333 18.98 -9.10 -15.26
C PRO A 333 20.15 -9.15 -14.26
N LEU A 334 19.82 -9.32 -12.98
CA LEU A 334 20.85 -9.54 -11.96
C LEU A 334 21.70 -10.77 -12.30
N PRO A 335 23.01 -10.75 -12.03
CA PRO A 335 23.91 -11.86 -12.32
C PRO A 335 23.40 -13.18 -11.77
N GLU A 336 23.57 -14.25 -12.53
CA GLU A 336 23.22 -15.59 -12.05
C GLU A 336 24.23 -16.04 -11.00
N ILE A 337 23.70 -16.71 -9.97
CA ILE A 337 24.55 -17.32 -8.94
C ILE A 337 25.13 -18.61 -9.52
N ALA A 338 26.45 -18.71 -9.55
CA ALA A 338 27.15 -19.89 -10.05
C ALA A 338 26.65 -21.17 -9.35
N PRO A 339 26.41 -22.24 -10.07
CA PRO A 339 26.04 -23.52 -9.51
C PRO A 339 27.16 -24.04 -8.57
N LEU A 340 26.77 -24.74 -7.52
CA LEU A 340 27.74 -25.40 -6.65
C LEU A 340 28.41 -26.55 -7.39
N THR A 341 29.74 -26.63 -7.27
CA THR A 341 30.55 -27.72 -7.84
C THR A 341 30.87 -28.75 -6.75
N GLY A 342 30.90 -30.05 -7.10
CA GLY A 342 31.17 -31.14 -6.16
C GLY A 342 29.95 -31.53 -5.30
N GLU A 343 30.20 -32.24 -4.20
CA GLU A 343 29.20 -32.60 -3.18
C GLU A 343 29.24 -31.59 -2.02
N PRO A 344 28.41 -30.56 -2.03
CA PRO A 344 28.39 -29.55 -0.98
C PRO A 344 27.80 -30.12 0.31
N ASP A 345 28.33 -29.72 1.44
CA ASP A 345 27.73 -30.00 2.73
C ASP A 345 26.33 -29.35 2.89
N LYS A 346 25.55 -29.80 3.89
CA LYS A 346 24.17 -29.32 4.11
C LYS A 346 24.06 -27.79 4.33
N GLU A 347 25.05 -27.20 4.97
CA GLU A 347 25.05 -25.76 5.29
C GLU A 347 25.38 -24.92 4.06
N THR A 348 26.40 -25.30 3.28
CA THR A 348 26.73 -24.69 1.99
C THR A 348 25.55 -24.75 1.02
N LEU A 349 24.88 -25.91 0.94
CA LEU A 349 23.69 -26.07 0.10
C LEU A 349 22.53 -25.18 0.57
N ARG A 350 22.33 -25.02 1.89
CA ARG A 350 21.31 -24.15 2.48
C ARG A 350 21.60 -22.68 2.17
N LEU A 351 22.83 -22.23 2.35
CA LEU A 351 23.25 -20.86 2.04
C LEU A 351 23.11 -20.53 0.54
N HIS A 352 23.51 -21.47 -0.32
CA HIS A 352 23.35 -21.30 -1.77
C HIS A 352 21.87 -21.16 -2.17
N LYS A 353 20.99 -22.02 -1.63
CA LYS A 353 19.53 -21.90 -1.86
C LYS A 353 18.94 -20.59 -1.33
N LYS A 354 19.43 -20.11 -0.17
CA LYS A 354 19.04 -18.80 0.37
C LYS A 354 19.42 -17.68 -0.62
N ARG A 355 20.66 -17.65 -1.10
CA ARG A 355 21.14 -16.65 -2.08
C ARG A 355 20.34 -16.69 -3.39
N MET A 356 20.07 -17.91 -3.92
CA MET A 356 19.23 -18.08 -5.11
C MET A 356 17.83 -17.50 -4.95
N TYR A 357 17.21 -17.72 -3.79
CA TYR A 357 15.90 -17.15 -3.49
C TYR A 357 15.96 -15.63 -3.37
N GLU A 358 16.93 -15.08 -2.64
CA GLU A 358 17.11 -13.65 -2.48
C GLU A 358 17.33 -12.96 -3.84
N ARG A 359 18.22 -13.53 -4.67
CA ARG A 359 18.43 -13.05 -6.04
C ARG A 359 17.14 -13.08 -6.87
N HIS A 360 16.35 -14.15 -6.76
CA HIS A 360 15.08 -14.27 -7.48
C HIS A 360 14.08 -13.20 -7.03
N MET A 361 13.96 -12.94 -5.73
CA MET A 361 13.08 -11.89 -5.20
C MET A 361 13.54 -10.48 -5.62
N GLN A 362 14.85 -10.23 -5.59
CA GLN A 362 15.43 -8.97 -6.06
C GLN A 362 15.17 -8.76 -7.55
N GLU A 363 15.29 -9.81 -8.37
CA GLU A 363 15.01 -9.75 -9.80
C GLU A 363 13.53 -9.49 -10.10
N LEU A 364 12.60 -10.09 -9.34
CA LEU A 364 11.18 -9.78 -9.46
C LEU A 364 10.89 -8.30 -9.10
N ALA A 365 11.49 -7.81 -8.02
CA ALA A 365 11.35 -6.41 -7.62
C ALA A 365 11.93 -5.46 -8.67
N ARG A 366 13.13 -5.75 -9.21
CA ARG A 366 13.76 -4.99 -10.28
C ARG A 366 12.87 -4.92 -11.52
N ARG A 367 12.36 -6.07 -12.00
CA ARG A 367 11.43 -6.12 -13.15
C ARG A 367 10.17 -5.30 -12.92
N SER A 368 9.62 -5.37 -11.73
CA SER A 368 8.42 -4.59 -11.39
C SER A 368 8.69 -3.09 -11.45
N ARG A 369 9.83 -2.63 -10.90
CA ARG A 369 10.23 -1.21 -10.96
C ARG A 369 10.53 -0.77 -12.39
N SER A 370 11.23 -1.58 -13.16
CA SER A 370 11.51 -1.31 -14.59
C SER A 370 10.22 -1.17 -15.41
N LEU A 371 9.28 -2.10 -15.27
CA LEU A 371 7.96 -2.03 -15.93
C LEU A 371 7.18 -0.77 -15.56
N ARG A 372 7.28 -0.33 -14.29
CA ARG A 372 6.67 0.91 -13.82
C ARG A 372 7.23 2.13 -14.58
N VAL A 373 8.56 2.22 -14.72
CA VAL A 373 9.21 3.32 -15.45
C VAL A 373 8.76 3.36 -16.92
N TYR A 374 8.74 2.20 -17.59
CA TYR A 374 8.22 2.11 -18.95
C TYR A 374 6.76 2.54 -19.07
N LYS A 375 5.93 2.19 -18.08
CA LYS A 375 4.52 2.61 -18.07
C LYS A 375 4.40 4.13 -17.93
N ILE A 376 5.18 4.74 -17.02
CA ILE A 376 5.21 6.21 -16.85
C ILE A 376 5.66 6.88 -18.15
N TYR A 377 6.79 6.43 -18.71
CA TYR A 377 7.34 6.95 -19.95
C TYR A 377 6.33 6.89 -21.11
N ASN A 378 5.71 5.72 -21.33
CA ASN A 378 4.74 5.55 -22.42
C ASN A 378 3.49 6.43 -22.20
N THR A 379 2.96 6.50 -20.98
CA THR A 379 1.82 7.39 -20.67
C THR A 379 2.21 8.85 -20.90
N ALA A 380 3.36 9.30 -20.43
CA ALA A 380 3.83 10.66 -20.66
C ALA A 380 4.04 10.94 -22.17
N LYS A 381 4.57 9.98 -22.93
CA LYS A 381 4.73 10.08 -24.38
C LYS A 381 3.39 10.22 -25.08
N ASP A 382 2.39 9.41 -24.75
CA ASP A 382 1.04 9.47 -25.35
C ASP A 382 0.39 10.86 -25.16
N PHE A 383 0.70 11.53 -24.04
CA PHE A 383 0.18 12.86 -23.72
C PHE A 383 1.13 14.02 -24.05
N SER A 384 2.32 13.77 -24.62
CA SER A 384 3.34 14.78 -24.84
C SER A 384 3.00 15.83 -25.91
N GLU A 385 2.12 15.50 -26.83
CA GLU A 385 1.73 16.42 -27.92
C GLU A 385 0.57 17.37 -27.55
N TYR A 386 -0.08 17.14 -26.40
CA TYR A 386 -1.14 18.02 -25.91
C TYR A 386 -0.55 19.27 -25.25
N GLU A 387 -1.11 20.44 -25.57
CA GLU A 387 -0.71 21.73 -24.99
C GLU A 387 -1.02 21.80 -23.49
N SER A 388 -2.11 21.18 -23.07
CA SER A 388 -2.55 21.09 -21.68
C SER A 388 -3.18 19.75 -21.39
N ILE A 389 -2.84 19.20 -20.24
CA ILE A 389 -3.45 18.00 -19.64
C ILE A 389 -3.85 18.31 -18.20
N TYR A 390 -4.85 17.62 -17.72
CA TYR A 390 -5.40 17.84 -16.38
C TYR A 390 -5.55 16.52 -15.65
N PHE A 391 -5.53 16.55 -14.32
CA PHE A 391 -5.65 15.36 -13.49
C PHE A 391 -6.98 15.37 -12.73
N PRO A 392 -7.99 14.60 -13.19
CA PRO A 392 -9.22 14.40 -12.42
C PRO A 392 -8.88 13.91 -11.01
N CYS A 393 -9.47 14.54 -9.99
CA CYS A 393 -9.19 14.25 -8.58
C CYS A 393 -10.46 13.80 -7.86
N ASN A 394 -10.29 13.00 -6.82
CA ASN A 394 -11.31 12.68 -5.84
C ASN A 394 -10.69 12.69 -4.43
N ILE A 395 -11.51 12.44 -3.40
CA ILE A 395 -11.02 12.39 -2.02
C ILE A 395 -11.10 10.98 -1.45
N ASP A 396 -10.29 10.69 -0.43
CA ASP A 396 -10.53 9.51 0.42
C ASP A 396 -11.56 9.82 1.52
N PHE A 397 -11.91 8.83 2.32
CA PHE A 397 -12.90 8.99 3.39
C PHE A 397 -12.48 9.99 4.48
N ARG A 398 -11.23 10.42 4.53
CA ARG A 398 -10.67 11.43 5.44
C ARG A 398 -10.63 12.83 4.84
N GLY A 399 -10.86 12.96 3.53
CA GLY A 399 -10.83 14.22 2.80
C GLY A 399 -9.54 14.49 2.02
N ARG A 400 -8.50 13.66 2.13
CA ARG A 400 -7.28 13.86 1.35
C ARG A 400 -7.54 13.72 -0.14
N ILE A 401 -7.05 14.68 -0.94
CA ILE A 401 -7.23 14.76 -2.39
C ILE A 401 -6.22 13.84 -3.09
N TYR A 402 -6.71 13.06 -4.04
CA TYR A 402 -5.90 12.16 -4.86
C TYR A 402 -6.22 12.29 -6.34
N PRO A 403 -5.22 12.50 -7.21
CA PRO A 403 -5.40 12.33 -8.65
C PRO A 403 -5.79 10.89 -8.98
N MET A 404 -6.67 10.74 -9.94
CA MET A 404 -7.19 9.43 -10.37
C MET A 404 -6.30 8.78 -11.41
N SER A 405 -5.69 9.55 -12.30
CA SER A 405 -4.85 9.05 -13.38
C SER A 405 -3.53 8.45 -12.87
N TYR A 406 -2.99 7.48 -13.63
CA TYR A 406 -1.73 6.83 -13.29
C TYR A 406 -0.55 7.80 -13.33
N LEU A 407 -0.41 8.58 -14.41
CA LEU A 407 0.51 9.70 -14.47
C LEU A 407 -0.10 10.89 -13.73
N ASN A 408 0.57 11.42 -12.73
CA ASN A 408 0.08 12.55 -11.94
C ASN A 408 1.21 13.21 -11.13
N HIS A 409 0.91 14.36 -10.54
CA HIS A 409 1.84 15.18 -9.75
C HIS A 409 2.09 14.68 -8.32
N GLN A 410 1.38 13.66 -7.83
CA GLN A 410 1.59 13.04 -6.52
C GLN A 410 2.46 11.78 -6.57
N GLY A 411 3.05 11.48 -7.72
CA GLY A 411 3.91 10.33 -7.94
C GLY A 411 5.32 10.50 -7.36
N ASP A 412 6.22 9.62 -7.84
CA ASP A 412 7.65 9.70 -7.51
C ASP A 412 8.39 10.73 -8.37
N ASP A 413 9.71 10.83 -8.17
CA ASP A 413 10.60 11.75 -8.89
C ASP A 413 10.39 11.69 -10.41
N ILE A 414 10.28 10.47 -10.99
CA ILE A 414 10.08 10.30 -12.43
C ILE A 414 8.76 10.89 -12.90
N MET A 415 7.66 10.66 -12.17
CA MET A 415 6.34 11.19 -12.52
C MET A 415 6.28 12.71 -12.40
N LYS A 416 6.81 13.26 -11.31
CA LYS A 416 6.79 14.70 -11.06
C LYS A 416 7.66 15.44 -12.08
N SER A 417 8.84 14.92 -12.39
CA SER A 417 9.82 15.56 -13.26
C SER A 417 9.34 15.73 -14.70
N VAL A 418 8.50 14.81 -15.22
CA VAL A 418 7.96 14.92 -16.58
C VAL A 418 6.77 15.87 -16.69
N LEU A 419 6.37 16.52 -15.59
CA LEU A 419 5.21 17.43 -15.57
C LEU A 419 5.65 18.88 -15.30
N HIS A 420 5.23 19.78 -16.17
CA HIS A 420 5.37 21.21 -16.04
C HIS A 420 3.98 21.86 -16.01
N TYR A 421 3.86 23.04 -15.40
CA TYR A 421 2.68 23.86 -15.62
C TYR A 421 2.59 24.26 -17.10
N ALA A 422 1.40 24.11 -17.70
CA ALA A 422 1.17 24.57 -19.06
C ALA A 422 1.09 26.09 -19.12
N ASN A 423 0.46 26.71 -18.12
CA ASN A 423 0.24 28.15 -18.03
C ASN A 423 0.75 28.69 -16.68
N PRO A 424 2.07 28.76 -16.44
CA PRO A 424 2.59 29.30 -15.18
C PRO A 424 2.36 30.80 -15.10
N THR A 425 2.04 31.26 -13.88
CA THR A 425 1.89 32.69 -13.59
C THR A 425 3.25 33.38 -13.65
N PRO A 426 3.35 34.55 -14.32
CA PRO A 426 4.61 35.24 -14.45
C PRO A 426 5.14 35.77 -13.10
N CYS A 427 6.45 35.82 -12.94
CA CYS A 427 7.13 36.45 -11.81
C CYS A 427 6.72 37.93 -11.69
N THR A 428 6.53 38.39 -10.47
CA THR A 428 6.14 39.77 -10.16
C THR A 428 7.27 40.59 -9.55
N ARG A 429 8.37 39.95 -9.13
CA ARG A 429 9.51 40.55 -8.43
C ARG A 429 10.82 39.92 -8.90
N ASP A 430 11.91 40.68 -8.77
CA ASP A 430 13.25 40.17 -9.05
C ASP A 430 13.72 39.15 -8.00
N GLU A 431 13.23 39.27 -6.77
CA GLU A 431 13.52 38.39 -5.63
C GLU A 431 12.87 36.99 -5.78
N ASP A 432 11.94 36.80 -6.68
CA ASP A 432 11.34 35.48 -6.97
C ASP A 432 12.42 34.43 -7.32
N ILE A 433 13.60 34.88 -7.83
CA ILE A 433 14.73 33.98 -8.08
C ILE A 433 15.22 33.25 -6.83
N ASP A 434 15.10 33.87 -5.65
CA ASP A 434 15.55 33.26 -4.40
C ASP A 434 14.63 32.10 -4.00
N LEU A 435 13.32 32.18 -4.27
CA LEU A 435 12.39 31.07 -4.06
C LEU A 435 12.71 29.91 -5.02
N LEU A 436 13.08 30.21 -6.26
CA LEU A 436 13.52 29.18 -7.19
C LEU A 436 14.82 28.51 -6.73
N LYS A 437 15.79 29.27 -6.20
CA LYS A 437 17.01 28.72 -5.59
C LYS A 437 16.71 27.84 -4.38
N VAL A 438 15.83 28.28 -3.50
CA VAL A 438 15.38 27.47 -2.34
C VAL A 438 14.79 26.15 -2.79
N GLN A 439 13.91 26.17 -3.79
CA GLN A 439 13.31 24.95 -4.37
C GLN A 439 14.41 24.00 -4.92
N GLY A 440 15.39 24.52 -5.66
CA GLY A 440 16.51 23.72 -6.17
C GLY A 440 17.34 23.09 -5.05
N CYS A 441 17.65 23.85 -4.00
CA CYS A 441 18.38 23.34 -2.85
C CYS A 441 17.62 22.23 -2.10
N ASN A 442 16.29 22.38 -1.97
CA ASN A 442 15.41 21.37 -1.38
C ASN A 442 15.40 20.07 -2.21
N LEU A 443 15.28 20.18 -3.53
CA LEU A 443 15.32 19.02 -4.45
C LEU A 443 16.66 18.28 -4.41
N TYR A 444 17.76 19.01 -4.14
CA TYR A 444 19.07 18.39 -3.96
C TYR A 444 19.22 17.63 -2.64
N GLY A 445 18.40 17.97 -1.63
CA GLY A 445 18.40 17.35 -0.29
C GLY A 445 19.03 18.20 0.82
N ASN A 446 19.35 19.49 0.56
CA ASN A 446 19.93 20.40 1.55
C ASN A 446 18.87 21.29 2.21
N ASP A 447 17.78 20.68 2.67
CA ASP A 447 16.61 21.36 3.23
C ASP A 447 16.71 21.70 4.74
N LYS A 448 17.87 21.46 5.38
CA LYS A 448 18.07 21.69 6.84
C LYS A 448 18.93 22.91 7.17
N ILE A 449 19.35 23.65 6.17
CA ILE A 449 20.06 24.93 6.33
C ILE A 449 19.09 26.10 6.16
N SER A 450 19.48 27.29 6.60
CA SER A 450 18.63 28.48 6.48
C SER A 450 18.30 28.82 5.02
N LEU A 451 17.22 29.57 4.77
CA LEU A 451 16.83 29.97 3.40
C LEU A 451 17.96 30.74 2.70
N LYS A 452 18.69 31.58 3.43
CA LYS A 452 19.84 32.30 2.92
C LYS A 452 20.97 31.36 2.52
N GLU A 453 21.32 30.41 3.39
CA GLU A 453 22.34 29.40 3.10
C GLU A 453 21.96 28.52 1.90
N ARG A 454 20.65 28.25 1.68
CA ARG A 454 20.18 27.50 0.49
C ARG A 454 20.43 28.28 -0.79
N CYS A 455 20.18 29.60 -0.80
CA CYS A 455 20.49 30.45 -1.95
C CYS A 455 21.99 30.51 -2.20
N GLU A 456 22.82 30.72 -1.16
CA GLU A 456 24.27 30.73 -1.26
C GLU A 456 24.82 29.38 -1.78
N TRP A 457 24.19 28.25 -1.41
CA TRP A 457 24.59 26.94 -1.90
C TRP A 457 24.36 26.78 -3.41
N ILE A 458 23.22 27.27 -3.93
CA ILE A 458 22.94 27.29 -5.37
C ILE A 458 23.94 28.18 -6.10
N ASP A 459 24.23 29.39 -5.58
CA ASP A 459 25.19 30.31 -6.21
C ASP A 459 26.60 29.71 -6.27
N LYS A 460 27.01 28.99 -5.23
CA LYS A 460 28.30 28.28 -5.20
C LYS A 460 28.39 27.15 -6.22
N ASN A 461 27.28 26.44 -6.50
CA ASN A 461 27.24 25.31 -7.42
C ASN A 461 26.66 25.70 -8.80
N GLU A 462 26.50 26.98 -9.11
CA GLU A 462 25.88 27.49 -10.34
C GLU A 462 26.52 26.88 -11.61
N LYS A 463 27.84 26.77 -11.64
CA LYS A 463 28.57 26.19 -12.80
C LYS A 463 28.13 24.76 -13.08
N ASP A 464 28.02 23.92 -12.05
CA ASP A 464 27.65 22.52 -12.20
C ASP A 464 26.16 22.37 -12.53
N ILE A 465 25.31 23.25 -12.00
CA ILE A 465 23.88 23.35 -12.30
C ILE A 465 23.69 23.68 -13.79
N LEU A 466 24.36 24.73 -14.27
CA LEU A 466 24.27 25.13 -15.68
C LEU A 466 24.88 24.11 -16.62
N ALA A 467 26.00 23.45 -16.23
CA ALA A 467 26.60 22.37 -17.01
C ALA A 467 25.64 21.15 -17.07
N SER A 468 24.97 20.79 -15.98
CA SER A 468 23.96 19.71 -15.96
C SER A 468 22.78 20.01 -16.90
N SER A 469 22.34 21.26 -16.92
CA SER A 469 21.32 21.69 -17.87
C SER A 469 21.80 21.69 -19.33
N ALA A 470 23.07 22.04 -19.58
CA ALA A 470 23.61 22.06 -20.95
C ALA A 470 23.73 20.64 -21.52
N ASP A 471 24.36 19.73 -20.78
CA ASP A 471 24.52 18.32 -21.16
C ASP A 471 24.43 17.42 -19.90
N PRO A 472 23.26 16.79 -19.64
CA PRO A 472 23.06 15.98 -18.46
C PRO A 472 23.82 14.64 -18.46
N PHE A 473 24.41 14.26 -19.59
CA PHE A 473 25.21 13.04 -19.72
C PHE A 473 26.69 13.29 -19.53
N LEU A 474 27.16 14.51 -19.82
CA LEU A 474 28.53 14.95 -19.59
C LEU A 474 28.71 15.44 -18.13
N CYS A 475 27.80 16.23 -17.59
CA CYS A 475 27.80 16.68 -16.21
C CYS A 475 26.74 15.91 -15.40
N THR A 476 27.20 15.05 -14.50
CA THR A 476 26.34 14.15 -13.70
C THR A 476 26.07 14.66 -12.28
N PHE A 477 26.36 15.93 -12.00
CA PHE A 477 26.15 16.56 -10.69
C PHE A 477 24.70 16.39 -10.22
N TRP A 478 23.73 16.54 -11.11
CA TRP A 478 22.31 16.40 -10.84
C TRP A 478 21.91 15.00 -10.34
N GLU A 479 22.64 13.94 -10.69
CA GLU A 479 22.32 12.56 -10.26
C GLU A 479 22.58 12.31 -8.78
N SER A 480 23.34 13.20 -8.12
CA SER A 480 23.62 13.13 -6.69
C SER A 480 22.53 13.76 -5.81
N ALA A 481 21.53 14.37 -6.43
CA ALA A 481 20.38 14.95 -5.72
C ALA A 481 19.48 13.86 -5.12
N ASP A 482 18.75 14.19 -4.07
CA ASP A 482 17.72 13.29 -3.49
C ASP A 482 16.60 13.01 -4.48
N GLU A 483 16.19 14.03 -5.28
CA GLU A 483 15.19 13.96 -6.34
C GLU A 483 15.83 14.33 -7.69
N PRO A 484 16.66 13.44 -8.30
CA PRO A 484 17.58 13.81 -9.37
C PRO A 484 16.89 14.33 -10.64
N LEU A 485 15.80 13.72 -11.07
CA LEU A 485 15.11 14.14 -12.29
C LEU A 485 14.36 15.48 -12.10
N GLN A 486 13.76 15.71 -10.95
CA GLN A 486 13.19 17.02 -10.62
C GLN A 486 14.28 18.08 -10.50
N PHE A 487 15.43 17.73 -9.91
CA PHE A 487 16.57 18.65 -9.84
C PHE A 487 17.11 19.00 -11.23
N LEU A 488 17.15 18.06 -12.16
CA LEU A 488 17.52 18.37 -13.57
C LEU A 488 16.50 19.32 -14.22
N SER A 489 15.20 19.12 -13.94
CA SER A 489 14.15 20.05 -14.40
C SER A 489 14.33 21.45 -13.80
N PHE A 490 14.75 21.55 -12.52
CA PHE A 490 15.15 22.79 -11.88
C PHE A 490 16.37 23.42 -12.57
N CYS A 491 17.43 22.66 -12.91
CA CYS A 491 18.59 23.17 -13.61
C CYS A 491 18.21 23.86 -14.94
N ASP A 492 17.26 23.28 -15.68
CA ASP A 492 16.74 23.86 -16.90
C ASP A 492 15.95 25.16 -16.63
N ALA A 493 15.06 25.15 -15.63
CA ALA A 493 14.26 26.33 -15.28
C ALA A 493 15.15 27.48 -14.73
N TYR A 494 16.18 27.17 -13.95
CA TYR A 494 17.13 28.13 -13.42
C TYR A 494 17.97 28.78 -14.53
N ARG A 495 18.52 27.98 -15.46
CA ARG A 495 19.20 28.50 -16.65
C ARG A 495 18.30 29.46 -17.42
N ASP A 496 17.06 29.07 -17.69
CA ASP A 496 16.12 29.86 -18.47
C ASP A 496 15.74 31.16 -17.72
N ALA A 497 15.64 31.14 -16.39
CA ALA A 497 15.44 32.33 -15.56
C ALA A 497 16.62 33.31 -15.65
N LEU A 498 17.86 32.81 -15.57
CA LEU A 498 19.07 33.64 -15.71
C LEU A 498 19.17 34.26 -17.11
N LEU A 499 18.92 33.49 -18.17
CA LEU A 499 18.88 33.99 -19.55
C LEU A 499 17.78 35.04 -19.74
N TYR A 500 16.58 34.81 -19.18
CA TYR A 500 15.49 35.78 -19.23
C TYR A 500 15.91 37.10 -18.56
N ARG A 501 16.48 37.04 -17.34
CA ARG A 501 16.96 38.20 -16.60
C ARG A 501 18.08 38.94 -17.35
N GLN A 502 18.99 38.22 -17.97
CA GLN A 502 20.06 38.81 -18.78
C GLN A 502 19.53 39.57 -19.97
N ASN A 503 18.51 39.02 -20.67
CA ASN A 503 17.95 39.62 -21.88
C ASN A 503 16.98 40.78 -21.60
N ASN A 504 16.28 40.75 -20.45
CA ASN A 504 15.23 41.73 -20.15
C ASN A 504 15.63 42.72 -19.04
N GLY A 505 16.77 42.52 -18.36
CA GLY A 505 17.23 43.35 -17.23
C GLY A 505 16.48 43.07 -15.90
N THR A 506 15.45 42.24 -15.91
CA THR A 506 14.60 41.89 -14.77
C THR A 506 14.03 40.50 -14.90
N LEU A 507 13.67 39.87 -13.76
CA LEU A 507 12.94 38.58 -13.76
C LEU A 507 11.43 38.76 -13.93
N VAL A 508 10.92 39.98 -13.73
CA VAL A 508 9.49 40.31 -13.85
C VAL A 508 8.97 39.89 -15.22
N GLY A 509 7.93 39.06 -15.24
CA GLY A 509 7.35 38.51 -16.46
C GLY A 509 7.88 37.12 -16.84
N TYR A 510 8.93 36.59 -16.18
CA TYR A 510 9.39 35.22 -16.38
C TYR A 510 8.33 34.20 -15.94
N LYS A 511 8.12 33.17 -16.72
CA LYS A 511 7.14 32.11 -16.50
C LYS A 511 7.87 30.80 -16.18
N CYS A 512 8.06 30.53 -14.90
CA CYS A 512 8.73 29.32 -14.41
C CYS A 512 7.81 28.10 -14.60
N PRO A 513 8.26 27.04 -15.32
CA PRO A 513 7.39 25.90 -15.60
C PRO A 513 7.27 24.90 -14.46
N ILE A 514 8.19 24.91 -13.51
CA ILE A 514 8.19 23.99 -12.36
C ILE A 514 7.41 24.55 -11.17
N PRO A 515 6.77 23.69 -10.36
CA PRO A 515 6.12 24.11 -9.12
C PRO A 515 7.15 24.55 -8.07
N ILE A 516 6.81 25.57 -7.29
CA ILE A 516 7.47 25.93 -6.04
C ILE A 516 6.62 25.35 -4.92
N ALA A 517 7.18 24.44 -4.15
CA ALA A 517 6.47 23.68 -3.13
C ALA A 517 6.91 24.08 -1.72
N TYR A 518 5.95 24.14 -0.81
CA TYR A 518 6.16 24.31 0.64
C TYR A 518 5.68 23.05 1.34
N ASP A 519 6.57 22.39 2.07
CA ASP A 519 6.30 21.14 2.77
C ASP A 519 6.19 21.34 4.27
N GLY A 520 5.27 20.63 4.93
CA GLY A 520 5.10 20.70 6.38
C GLY A 520 6.21 19.97 7.13
N THR A 521 6.65 20.53 8.26
CA THR A 521 7.62 19.87 9.14
C THR A 521 6.92 18.85 10.03
N CYS A 522 6.68 17.61 9.55
CA CYS A 522 5.96 16.59 10.30
C CYS A 522 4.53 17.02 10.67
N SER A 523 3.66 17.15 9.66
CA SER A 523 2.33 17.77 9.79
C SER A 523 1.49 17.17 10.93
N GLY A 524 1.56 15.87 11.17
CA GLY A 524 0.85 15.23 12.28
C GLY A 524 1.21 15.82 13.66
N LEU A 525 2.48 16.10 13.91
CA LEU A 525 2.92 16.73 15.15
C LEU A 525 2.66 18.24 15.17
N GLN A 526 2.72 18.92 14.00
CA GLN A 526 2.30 20.32 13.89
C GLN A 526 0.83 20.46 14.31
N HIS A 527 -0.06 19.63 13.80
CA HIS A 527 -1.47 19.66 14.15
C HIS A 527 -1.71 19.34 15.63
N TYR A 528 -1.06 18.32 16.22
CA TYR A 528 -1.21 18.04 17.67
C TYR A 528 -0.67 19.18 18.54
N SER A 529 0.49 19.74 18.21
CA SER A 529 1.08 20.82 18.97
C SER A 529 0.24 22.09 18.90
N ALA A 530 -0.35 22.41 17.75
CA ALA A 530 -1.25 23.55 17.59
C ALA A 530 -2.54 23.37 18.39
N MET A 531 -3.18 22.17 18.32
CA MET A 531 -4.40 21.86 19.07
C MET A 531 -4.22 22.01 20.59
N LEU A 532 -3.11 21.52 21.11
CA LEU A 532 -2.84 21.52 22.56
C LEU A 532 -1.96 22.65 23.03
N ARG A 533 -1.61 23.62 22.18
CA ARG A 533 -0.73 24.74 22.53
C ARG A 533 0.60 24.25 23.15
N ASP A 534 1.20 23.24 22.55
CA ASP A 534 2.45 22.63 23.02
C ASP A 534 3.66 23.44 22.59
N GLU A 535 4.32 24.10 23.55
CA GLU A 535 5.50 24.93 23.29
C GLU A 535 6.71 24.12 22.82
N ILE A 536 6.96 22.98 23.48
CA ILE A 536 8.11 22.11 23.18
C ILE A 536 7.91 21.42 21.82
N GLY A 537 6.76 20.80 21.65
CA GLY A 537 6.41 20.14 20.40
C GLY A 537 6.31 21.14 19.24
N GLY A 538 5.67 22.29 19.46
CA GLY A 538 5.51 23.35 18.48
C GLY A 538 6.85 23.92 18.00
N SER A 539 7.77 24.19 18.92
CA SER A 539 9.13 24.63 18.59
C SER A 539 9.88 23.57 17.76
N ALA A 540 9.78 22.28 18.13
CA ALA A 540 10.45 21.21 17.42
C ALA A 540 9.93 20.96 15.98
N VAL A 541 8.72 21.46 15.64
CA VAL A 541 8.09 21.33 14.31
C VAL A 541 7.85 22.69 13.63
N ASN A 542 8.58 23.71 14.02
CA ASN A 542 8.59 25.03 13.39
C ASN A 542 7.26 25.80 13.47
N LEU A 543 6.44 25.61 14.51
CA LEU A 543 5.28 26.49 14.74
C LEU A 543 5.70 27.87 15.22
N VAL A 544 6.87 28.00 15.83
CA VAL A 544 7.50 29.26 16.23
C VAL A 544 8.64 29.60 15.28
N ASP A 545 9.05 30.86 15.23
CA ASP A 545 10.14 31.29 14.35
C ASP A 545 11.50 30.84 14.87
N HIS A 546 12.41 30.53 13.95
CA HIS A 546 13.77 30.09 14.21
C HIS A 546 14.72 30.66 13.16
N ASP A 547 16.00 30.83 13.50
CA ASP A 547 17.07 31.23 12.56
C ASP A 547 17.32 30.16 11.49
N LYS A 548 17.10 28.87 11.82
CA LYS A 548 17.23 27.70 10.96
C LYS A 548 16.08 26.74 11.20
N PRO A 549 15.70 25.90 10.21
CA PRO A 549 14.63 24.93 10.41
C PRO A 549 14.94 24.00 11.59
N ALA A 550 14.02 23.88 12.54
CA ALA A 550 14.10 22.86 13.56
C ALA A 550 13.89 21.46 12.93
N ASP A 551 14.59 20.49 13.46
CA ASP A 551 14.52 19.10 13.00
C ASP A 551 14.24 18.15 14.17
N ILE A 552 12.99 17.84 14.37
CA ILE A 552 12.55 16.91 15.43
C ILE A 552 13.22 15.54 15.34
N TYR A 553 13.54 15.08 14.13
CA TYR A 553 14.18 13.77 13.92
C TYR A 553 15.63 13.79 14.41
N GLN A 554 16.33 14.91 14.18
CA GLN A 554 17.69 15.11 14.70
C GLN A 554 17.68 15.29 16.21
N ASN A 555 16.75 16.08 16.76
CA ASN A 555 16.59 16.28 18.20
C ASN A 555 16.37 14.96 18.93
N VAL A 556 15.54 14.05 18.37
CA VAL A 556 15.35 12.72 18.94
C VAL A 556 16.61 11.87 18.78
N ALA A 557 17.29 11.90 17.63
CA ALA A 557 18.52 11.14 17.43
C ALA A 557 19.63 11.53 18.42
N ASP A 558 19.78 12.81 18.70
CA ASP A 558 20.77 13.32 19.68
C ASP A 558 20.46 12.85 21.10
N LYS A 559 19.19 12.89 21.54
CA LYS A 559 18.76 12.32 22.83
C LYS A 559 18.97 10.82 22.91
N VAL A 560 18.61 10.08 21.84
CA VAL A 560 18.84 8.62 21.75
C VAL A 560 20.32 8.32 21.88
N LYS A 561 21.18 9.10 21.22
CA LYS A 561 22.64 8.92 21.30
C LYS A 561 23.14 9.07 22.73
N VAL A 562 22.70 10.08 23.48
CA VAL A 562 23.04 10.26 24.88
C VAL A 562 22.61 9.07 25.74
N LEU A 563 21.38 8.56 25.56
CA LEU A 563 20.88 7.39 26.29
C LEU A 563 21.66 6.11 25.96
N VAL A 564 22.11 5.97 24.72
CA VAL A 564 22.92 4.82 24.29
C VAL A 564 24.35 4.94 24.79
N GLU A 565 24.94 6.15 24.85
CA GLU A 565 26.26 6.41 25.46
C GLU A 565 26.25 6.08 26.95
N LEU A 566 25.18 6.42 27.67
CA LEU A 566 25.00 6.01 29.06
C LEU A 566 24.96 4.49 29.23
N ASP A 567 24.24 3.77 28.40
CA ASP A 567 24.18 2.30 28.44
C ASP A 567 25.52 1.65 28.05
N SER A 568 26.30 2.29 27.18
CA SER A 568 27.67 1.83 26.88
C SER A 568 28.59 1.90 28.10
N MET A 569 28.38 2.92 28.95
CA MET A 569 29.18 3.10 30.19
C MET A 569 28.70 2.25 31.37
N CYS A 570 27.34 2.25 31.58
CA CYS A 570 26.72 1.72 32.80
C CYS A 570 25.70 0.60 32.55
N GLY A 571 25.55 0.15 31.28
CA GLY A 571 24.58 -0.87 30.90
C GLY A 571 24.94 -2.26 31.45
N THR A 572 23.99 -3.19 31.26
CA THR A 572 24.17 -4.59 31.68
C THR A 572 25.10 -5.35 30.76
N ASP A 573 25.95 -6.20 31.33
CA ASP A 573 26.77 -7.14 30.56
C ASP A 573 25.94 -8.28 29.97
N ASN A 574 26.53 -9.05 29.05
CA ASN A 574 25.90 -10.22 28.49
C ASN A 574 25.59 -11.24 29.59
N TYR A 575 24.44 -11.91 29.49
CA TYR A 575 24.01 -12.86 30.52
C TYR A 575 23.41 -14.11 29.89
N THR A 576 23.41 -15.21 30.64
CA THR A 576 22.81 -16.48 30.22
C THR A 576 21.40 -16.62 30.80
N LYS A 577 20.40 -16.85 29.97
CA LYS A 577 19.03 -17.10 30.39
C LYS A 577 18.68 -18.58 30.25
N TYR A 578 18.26 -19.18 31.36
CA TYR A 578 17.73 -20.55 31.40
C TYR A 578 16.21 -20.53 31.09
N TYR A 579 15.75 -21.40 30.21
CA TYR A 579 14.36 -21.61 29.90
C TYR A 579 13.89 -22.94 30.45
N GLU A 580 13.06 -22.93 31.49
CA GLU A 580 12.55 -24.11 32.17
C GLU A 580 11.78 -25.08 31.27
N GLU A 581 10.94 -24.51 30.34
CA GLU A 581 10.12 -25.31 29.44
C GLU A 581 10.92 -26.12 28.41
N SER A 582 12.10 -25.68 28.02
CA SER A 582 12.94 -26.34 27.02
C SER A 582 14.21 -26.94 27.57
N GLY A 583 14.55 -26.66 28.82
CA GLY A 583 15.80 -27.08 29.45
C GLY A 583 17.07 -26.43 28.84
N ASN A 584 16.89 -25.43 27.95
CA ASN A 584 18.00 -24.83 27.23
C ASN A 584 18.48 -23.53 27.87
N THR A 585 19.78 -23.29 27.87
CA THR A 585 20.42 -22.03 28.18
C THR A 585 20.75 -21.27 26.94
N VAL A 586 20.37 -19.98 26.87
CA VAL A 586 20.64 -19.09 25.73
C VAL A 586 21.41 -17.88 26.24
N GLU A 587 22.53 -17.60 25.63
CA GLU A 587 23.29 -16.37 25.89
C GLU A 587 22.53 -15.18 25.33
N LYS A 588 22.29 -14.16 26.12
CA LYS A 588 21.63 -12.90 25.77
C LYS A 588 22.63 -11.76 25.84
N ARG A 589 22.58 -10.89 24.84
CA ARG A 589 23.37 -9.65 24.87
C ARG A 589 22.79 -8.69 25.89
N GLY A 590 23.65 -8.11 26.71
CA GLY A 590 23.29 -7.04 27.62
C GLY A 590 23.15 -5.69 26.90
N THR A 591 22.57 -4.70 27.59
CA THR A 591 22.37 -3.36 27.03
C THR A 591 23.68 -2.68 26.68
N LYS A 592 24.78 -2.94 27.40
CA LYS A 592 26.11 -2.42 27.07
C LYS A 592 26.59 -2.84 25.69
N SER A 593 26.57 -4.14 25.39
CA SER A 593 27.04 -4.64 24.08
C SER A 593 26.14 -4.24 22.91
N LEU A 594 24.84 -4.04 23.17
CA LEU A 594 23.92 -3.51 22.17
C LEU A 594 24.14 -2.02 21.92
N ALA A 595 24.43 -1.26 22.98
CA ALA A 595 24.78 0.16 22.90
C ALA A 595 26.06 0.38 22.09
N ASP A 596 27.14 -0.38 22.42
CA ASP A 596 28.40 -0.30 21.69
C ASP A 596 28.23 -0.59 20.19
N ALA A 597 27.41 -1.57 19.83
CA ALA A 597 27.11 -1.89 18.45
C ALA A 597 26.40 -0.74 17.73
N TRP A 598 25.43 -0.09 18.38
CA TRP A 598 24.73 1.07 17.77
C TRP A 598 25.59 2.32 17.67
N LEU A 599 26.47 2.57 18.66
CA LEU A 599 27.44 3.67 18.58
C LEU A 599 28.43 3.47 17.43
N ALA A 600 28.90 2.23 17.24
CA ALA A 600 29.78 1.87 16.13
C ALA A 600 29.09 1.99 14.77
N TYR A 601 27.78 1.68 14.67
CA TYR A 601 27.00 1.85 13.45
C TYR A 601 26.70 3.32 13.14
N GLY A 602 26.47 4.10 14.17
CA GLY A 602 26.09 5.50 14.11
C GLY A 602 24.58 5.74 14.19
N ILE A 603 24.18 6.48 15.23
CA ILE A 603 22.80 6.91 15.46
C ILE A 603 22.58 8.25 14.79
N THR A 604 21.94 8.24 13.63
CA THR A 604 21.72 9.43 12.80
C THR A 604 20.23 9.77 12.70
N ARG A 605 19.93 10.97 12.22
CA ARG A 605 18.58 11.40 11.84
C ARG A 605 17.84 10.34 11.03
N LYS A 606 18.49 9.76 10.02
CA LYS A 606 17.90 8.75 9.12
C LYS A 606 17.45 7.49 9.87
N VAL A 607 18.18 7.09 10.90
CA VAL A 607 17.85 5.92 11.75
C VAL A 607 16.57 6.15 12.55
N CYS A 608 16.34 7.36 13.06
CA CYS A 608 15.21 7.70 13.93
C CYS A 608 13.97 8.19 13.14
N LYS A 609 14.14 8.73 11.93
CA LYS A 609 13.12 9.45 11.16
C LYS A 609 11.80 8.67 11.04
N ARG A 610 11.85 7.39 10.60
CA ARG A 610 10.63 6.60 10.35
C ARG A 610 9.84 6.35 11.64
N SER A 611 10.52 6.02 12.73
CA SER A 611 9.89 5.77 14.02
C SER A 611 9.19 7.02 14.56
N VAL A 612 9.87 8.18 14.52
CA VAL A 612 9.31 9.45 14.98
C VAL A 612 8.13 9.89 14.09
N MET A 613 8.26 9.77 12.78
CA MET A 613 7.19 10.12 11.83
C MET A 613 5.93 9.28 12.06
N THR A 614 6.09 7.98 12.31
CA THR A 614 4.96 7.08 12.52
C THR A 614 4.35 7.16 13.92
N LEU A 615 4.99 7.83 14.87
CA LEU A 615 4.42 8.11 16.20
C LEU A 615 3.10 8.87 16.08
N ALA A 616 3.08 9.96 15.30
CA ALA A 616 1.87 10.75 15.07
C ALA A 616 0.70 9.92 14.50
N TYR A 617 1.01 8.75 13.96
CA TYR A 617 0.04 7.80 13.41
C TYR A 617 -0.23 6.60 14.35
N GLY A 618 0.13 6.73 15.65
CA GLY A 618 -0.16 5.74 16.68
C GLY A 618 0.78 4.53 16.72
N SER A 619 1.92 4.55 16.01
CA SER A 619 2.94 3.54 16.14
C SER A 619 3.56 3.57 17.54
N LYS A 620 3.74 2.39 18.16
CA LYS A 620 4.31 2.24 19.50
C LYS A 620 5.69 1.58 19.42
N GLN A 621 6.34 1.44 20.57
CA GLN A 621 7.68 0.84 20.68
C GLN A 621 7.84 -0.47 19.89
N TYR A 622 6.83 -1.35 19.90
CA TYR A 622 6.88 -2.60 19.13
C TYR A 622 6.97 -2.33 17.60
N GLY A 623 6.15 -1.42 17.10
CA GLY A 623 6.18 -1.01 15.68
C GLY A 623 7.51 -0.37 15.29
N PHE A 624 8.13 0.41 16.17
CA PHE A 624 9.48 0.95 15.94
C PHE A 624 10.51 -0.18 15.79
N GLY A 625 10.42 -1.23 16.65
CA GLY A 625 11.30 -2.39 16.56
C GLY A 625 11.20 -3.11 15.21
N GLU A 626 10.00 -3.36 14.73
CA GLU A 626 9.75 -3.96 13.41
C GLU A 626 10.27 -3.10 12.24
N GLN A 627 10.12 -1.78 12.33
CA GLN A 627 10.63 -0.84 11.32
C GLN A 627 12.16 -0.85 11.30
N ILE A 628 12.81 -0.73 12.45
CA ILE A 628 14.27 -0.73 12.57
C ILE A 628 14.83 -2.10 12.12
N TYR A 629 14.15 -3.19 12.49
CA TYR A 629 14.51 -4.52 12.02
C TYR A 629 14.50 -4.61 10.50
N THR A 630 13.40 -4.17 9.88
CA THR A 630 13.21 -4.30 8.43
C THR A 630 14.14 -3.41 7.63
N ASP A 631 14.36 -2.18 8.09
CA ASP A 631 15.06 -1.15 7.33
C ASP A 631 16.58 -1.15 7.58
N ILE A 632 17.03 -1.59 8.78
CA ILE A 632 18.41 -1.37 9.22
C ILE A 632 19.12 -2.66 9.63
N THR A 633 18.54 -3.44 10.56
CA THR A 633 19.29 -4.55 11.17
C THR A 633 19.19 -5.85 10.38
N LYS A 634 18.06 -6.08 9.68
CA LYS A 634 17.85 -7.27 8.87
C LYS A 634 18.86 -7.32 7.72
N ASP A 635 19.52 -8.48 7.59
CA ASP A 635 20.53 -8.74 6.55
C ASP A 635 21.73 -7.78 6.57
N ASN A 636 21.87 -6.96 7.64
CA ASN A 636 23.01 -6.08 7.84
C ASN A 636 24.17 -6.85 8.52
N PRO A 637 25.36 -6.93 7.88
CA PRO A 637 26.51 -7.65 8.45
C PRO A 637 26.93 -7.16 9.84
N HIS A 638 26.74 -5.87 10.14
CA HIS A 638 27.09 -5.26 11.43
C HIS A 638 26.28 -5.85 12.61
N PHE A 639 25.01 -6.20 12.38
CA PHE A 639 24.12 -6.76 13.40
C PHE A 639 23.94 -8.29 13.31
N LYS A 640 24.76 -8.97 12.51
CA LYS A 640 24.60 -10.41 12.25
C LYS A 640 24.56 -11.24 13.53
N GLY A 641 23.45 -11.98 13.68
CA GLY A 641 23.22 -12.89 14.82
C GLY A 641 22.52 -12.27 16.01
N PHE A 642 22.26 -10.94 15.98
CA PHE A 642 21.51 -10.23 17.02
C PHE A 642 20.61 -9.11 16.47
N GLU A 643 20.13 -9.26 15.23
CA GLU A 643 19.35 -8.29 14.48
C GLU A 643 18.07 -7.86 15.24
N ASP A 644 17.31 -8.82 15.77
CA ASP A 644 16.08 -8.58 16.53
C ASP A 644 16.35 -7.94 17.93
N PRO A 645 17.31 -8.44 18.74
CA PRO A 645 17.69 -7.73 19.97
C PRO A 645 18.16 -6.29 19.75
N ALA A 646 18.96 -6.04 18.69
CA ALA A 646 19.45 -4.70 18.39
C ALA A 646 18.30 -3.74 17.99
N SER A 647 17.36 -4.20 17.17
CA SER A 647 16.21 -3.39 16.76
C SER A 647 15.29 -3.05 17.94
N LYS A 648 14.99 -4.02 18.81
CA LYS A 648 14.16 -3.81 20.01
C LYS A 648 14.82 -2.88 21.04
N TYR A 649 16.14 -3.01 21.18
CA TYR A 649 16.92 -2.13 22.06
C TYR A 649 16.81 -0.67 21.59
N LEU A 650 17.16 -0.40 20.34
CA LEU A 650 17.10 0.99 19.83
C LEU A 650 15.66 1.53 19.84
N ALA A 651 14.66 0.72 19.51
CA ALA A 651 13.26 1.09 19.59
C ALA A 651 12.86 1.54 21.02
N SER A 652 13.37 0.89 22.05
CA SER A 652 13.11 1.31 23.44
C SER A 652 13.73 2.68 23.76
N LYS A 653 14.92 2.97 23.23
CA LYS A 653 15.59 4.26 23.43
C LYS A 653 14.91 5.39 22.65
N ILE A 654 14.50 5.12 21.40
CA ILE A 654 13.70 6.07 20.63
C ILE A 654 12.37 6.35 21.33
N TRP A 655 11.69 5.30 21.81
CA TRP A 655 10.42 5.44 22.52
C TRP A 655 10.57 6.33 23.77
N GLN A 656 11.60 6.11 24.58
CA GLN A 656 11.90 6.94 25.75
C GLN A 656 12.17 8.39 25.35
N SER A 657 13.03 8.63 24.34
CA SER A 657 13.39 9.99 23.89
C SER A 657 12.21 10.76 23.30
N VAL A 658 11.31 10.07 22.60
CA VAL A 658 10.15 10.71 21.99
C VAL A 658 9.13 11.16 23.03
N GLN A 659 8.94 10.42 24.12
CA GLN A 659 8.02 10.80 25.19
C GLN A 659 8.40 12.13 25.86
N ASP A 660 9.67 12.50 25.81
CA ASP A 660 10.15 13.79 26.36
C ASP A 660 9.98 14.98 25.39
N VAL A 661 9.73 14.71 24.11
CA VAL A 661 9.61 15.74 23.05
C VAL A 661 8.17 15.93 22.61
N VAL A 662 7.34 14.89 22.66
CA VAL A 662 5.97 14.85 22.09
C VAL A 662 4.94 14.52 23.16
N VAL A 663 5.08 15.11 24.35
CA VAL A 663 4.23 14.81 25.52
C VAL A 663 2.75 15.09 25.25
N LYS A 664 2.44 16.28 24.78
CA LYS A 664 1.05 16.72 24.50
C LYS A 664 0.44 15.93 23.34
N GLY A 665 1.20 15.67 22.27
CA GLY A 665 0.73 14.83 21.16
C GLY A 665 0.34 13.42 21.59
N ALA A 666 1.12 12.79 22.49
CA ALA A 666 0.78 11.48 23.05
C ALA A 666 -0.50 11.52 23.90
N GLN A 667 -0.70 12.58 24.68
CA GLN A 667 -1.94 12.77 25.46
C GLN A 667 -3.17 12.93 24.55
N ALA A 668 -3.07 13.69 23.45
CA ALA A 668 -4.14 13.83 22.47
C ALA A 668 -4.51 12.47 21.82
N MET A 669 -3.50 11.71 21.42
CA MET A 669 -3.73 10.37 20.84
C MET A 669 -4.40 9.42 21.83
N GLU A 670 -4.00 9.43 23.10
CA GLU A 670 -4.62 8.61 24.14
C GLU A 670 -6.08 9.00 24.39
N TYR A 671 -6.34 10.31 24.44
CA TYR A 671 -7.69 10.87 24.58
C TYR A 671 -8.62 10.42 23.45
N LEU A 672 -8.20 10.58 22.20
CA LEU A 672 -8.93 10.10 21.03
C LEU A 672 -9.21 8.59 21.09
N GLN A 673 -8.21 7.79 21.51
CA GLN A 673 -8.35 6.34 21.64
C GLN A 673 -9.32 5.92 22.78
N LYS A 674 -9.38 6.67 23.88
CA LYS A 674 -10.32 6.42 24.99
C LYS A 674 -11.76 6.65 24.52
N ILE A 675 -12.02 7.77 23.84
CA ILE A 675 -13.34 8.07 23.25
C ILE A 675 -13.72 7.02 22.21
N ALA A 676 -12.82 6.72 21.27
CA ALA A 676 -13.07 5.71 20.23
C ALA A 676 -13.43 4.34 20.82
N ARG A 677 -12.78 3.95 21.92
CA ARG A 677 -13.09 2.68 22.62
C ARG A 677 -14.50 2.66 23.20
N ARG A 678 -14.98 3.79 23.76
CA ARG A 678 -16.36 3.90 24.24
C ARG A 678 -17.36 3.78 23.09
N VAL A 679 -17.15 4.54 22.01
CA VAL A 679 -18.01 4.52 20.81
C VAL A 679 -18.15 3.10 20.25
N VAL A 680 -17.04 2.39 20.07
CA VAL A 680 -17.04 1.03 19.50
C VAL A 680 -17.69 0.01 20.46
N ASN A 681 -17.51 0.18 21.78
CA ASN A 681 -18.15 -0.69 22.76
C ASN A 681 -19.67 -0.49 22.82
N SER A 682 -20.15 0.71 22.45
CA SER A 682 -21.58 1.00 22.28
C SER A 682 -22.15 0.51 20.93
N GLY A 683 -21.34 -0.15 20.10
CA GLY A 683 -21.78 -0.78 18.84
C GLY A 683 -21.72 0.11 17.60
N TYR A 684 -21.18 1.33 17.71
CA TYR A 684 -21.09 2.26 16.58
C TYR A 684 -19.68 2.29 15.99
N PRO A 685 -19.53 2.50 14.64
CA PRO A 685 -18.25 2.83 14.05
C PRO A 685 -17.80 4.22 14.53
N VAL A 686 -16.49 4.40 14.68
CA VAL A 686 -15.94 5.71 15.02
C VAL A 686 -16.15 6.67 13.86
N GLN A 687 -16.82 7.78 14.10
CA GLN A 687 -17.14 8.79 13.11
C GLN A 687 -17.09 10.20 13.72
N TRP A 688 -16.79 11.18 12.88
CA TRP A 688 -16.76 12.61 13.22
C TRP A 688 -16.98 13.49 11.99
N GLU A 689 -17.37 14.72 12.21
CA GLU A 689 -17.46 15.76 11.19
C GLU A 689 -16.25 16.69 11.33
N THR A 690 -15.58 16.95 10.21
CA THR A 690 -14.45 17.91 10.17
C THR A 690 -14.96 19.35 10.29
N PRO A 691 -14.07 20.35 10.59
CA PRO A 691 -14.46 21.76 10.61
C PRO A 691 -15.16 22.25 9.34
N LEU A 692 -14.88 21.65 8.18
CA LEU A 692 -15.55 22.01 6.91
C LEU A 692 -16.82 21.19 6.62
N GLY A 693 -17.26 20.34 7.55
CA GLY A 693 -18.50 19.58 7.43
C GLY A 693 -18.38 18.25 6.70
N LEU A 694 -17.17 17.75 6.39
CA LEU A 694 -16.99 16.39 5.91
C LEU A 694 -17.25 15.40 7.04
N GLU A 695 -18.22 14.53 6.86
CA GLU A 695 -18.40 13.37 7.74
C GLU A 695 -17.37 12.30 7.42
N VAL A 696 -16.52 11.97 8.40
CA VAL A 696 -15.52 10.91 8.33
C VAL A 696 -16.04 9.71 9.10
N GLN A 697 -16.07 8.53 8.47
CA GLN A 697 -16.50 7.29 9.12
C GLN A 697 -15.47 6.19 8.93
N GLN A 698 -14.99 5.60 10.03
CA GLN A 698 -14.12 4.44 10.00
C GLN A 698 -14.96 3.16 9.87
N VAL A 699 -14.94 2.49 8.71
CA VAL A 699 -15.64 1.24 8.49
C VAL A 699 -14.65 0.08 8.49
N TYR A 700 -14.16 -0.32 9.68
CA TYR A 700 -13.33 -1.50 9.87
C TYR A 700 -14.19 -2.61 10.46
N LEU A 701 -14.53 -3.59 9.61
CA LEU A 701 -15.43 -4.68 9.97
C LEU A 701 -14.67 -5.97 10.25
N GLU A 702 -15.14 -6.76 11.23
CA GLU A 702 -14.71 -8.14 11.39
C GLU A 702 -15.09 -8.90 10.12
N ARG A 703 -14.09 -9.49 9.54
CA ARG A 703 -14.30 -10.45 8.46
C ARG A 703 -14.21 -11.82 9.09
N SER A 704 -15.34 -12.45 9.36
CA SER A 704 -15.35 -13.88 9.65
C SER A 704 -14.86 -14.60 8.39
N GLN A 705 -13.56 -14.83 8.35
CA GLN A 705 -12.90 -15.57 7.30
C GLN A 705 -12.71 -16.98 7.84
N GLU A 706 -13.59 -17.88 7.54
CA GLU A 706 -13.24 -19.30 7.55
C GLU A 706 -12.29 -19.51 6.39
N MET A 707 -11.03 -19.58 6.73
CA MET A 707 -9.96 -19.75 5.77
C MET A 707 -9.61 -21.23 5.70
N PHE A 708 -10.18 -21.94 4.73
CA PHE A 708 -9.65 -23.25 4.36
C PHE A 708 -8.45 -23.05 3.45
N GLN A 709 -7.28 -23.38 3.94
CA GLN A 709 -6.03 -23.21 3.22
C GLN A 709 -5.51 -24.58 2.77
N THR A 710 -5.50 -24.84 1.46
CA THR A 710 -4.77 -25.96 0.90
C THR A 710 -3.31 -25.61 0.70
N ARG A 711 -2.40 -26.51 1.10
CA ARG A 711 -0.95 -26.33 0.96
C ARG A 711 -0.44 -26.83 -0.38
N LEU A 712 -1.20 -27.71 -1.03
CA LEU A 712 -0.84 -28.34 -2.30
C LEU A 712 -1.39 -27.64 -3.54
N GLY A 713 -2.25 -26.63 -3.42
CA GLY A 713 -2.81 -25.89 -4.55
C GLY A 713 -1.75 -25.44 -5.56
N ALA A 714 -2.08 -25.44 -6.86
CA ALA A 714 -1.14 -25.36 -7.98
C ALA A 714 -0.31 -24.06 -8.05
N SER A 715 -0.68 -22.98 -7.39
CA SER A 715 0.16 -21.80 -7.22
C SER A 715 -0.39 -20.89 -6.16
N MET A 716 0.27 -20.70 -5.08
CA MET A 716 -0.13 -20.00 -3.87
C MET A 716 -1.31 -20.64 -3.13
N ARG A 717 -1.30 -20.51 -1.82
CA ARG A 717 -2.34 -20.92 -0.89
C ARG A 717 -3.70 -20.50 -1.44
N MET A 718 -4.56 -21.43 -1.81
CA MET A 718 -5.92 -21.13 -2.20
C MET A 718 -6.70 -20.76 -0.95
N ARG A 719 -6.84 -19.45 -0.71
CA ARG A 719 -7.68 -18.93 0.35
C ARG A 719 -9.08 -18.83 -0.20
N LEU A 720 -9.93 -19.77 0.16
CA LEU A 720 -11.37 -19.62 -0.01
C LEU A 720 -11.83 -18.64 1.06
N TYR A 721 -11.95 -17.37 0.71
CA TYR A 721 -12.50 -16.35 1.59
C TYR A 721 -14.01 -16.53 1.62
N TYR A 722 -14.51 -16.99 2.74
CA TYR A 722 -15.92 -16.91 3.05
C TYR A 722 -16.18 -15.59 3.75
N LEU A 723 -16.86 -14.69 3.09
CA LEU A 723 -17.65 -13.72 3.80
C LEU A 723 -18.88 -14.48 4.31
N LYS A 724 -18.89 -14.95 5.55
CA LYS A 724 -20.15 -15.06 6.26
C LYS A 724 -20.68 -13.64 6.33
N ILE A 725 -21.62 -13.32 5.46
CA ILE A 725 -22.56 -12.24 5.68
C ILE A 725 -23.52 -12.80 6.71
N ASP A 726 -23.07 -12.97 7.95
CA ASP A 726 -23.99 -13.09 9.07
C ASP A 726 -24.61 -11.71 9.25
N GLU A 727 -25.88 -11.70 9.57
CA GLU A 727 -26.77 -10.55 9.67
C GLU A 727 -26.33 -9.46 10.68
N GLN A 728 -25.16 -9.59 11.29
CA GLN A 728 -24.55 -8.59 12.16
C GLN A 728 -23.14 -8.26 11.67
N GLU A 729 -23.00 -7.05 11.13
CA GLU A 729 -21.71 -6.46 10.75
C GLU A 729 -20.92 -6.10 12.01
N GLU A 730 -20.05 -7.01 12.49
CA GLU A 730 -19.24 -6.76 13.68
C GLU A 730 -18.07 -5.83 13.37
N LEU A 731 -17.87 -4.83 14.23
CA LEU A 731 -16.77 -3.88 14.12
C LEU A 731 -15.46 -4.49 14.65
N ARG A 732 -14.36 -4.30 13.92
CA ARG A 732 -13.00 -4.61 14.38
C ARG A 732 -12.54 -3.60 15.42
N LYS A 733 -12.88 -3.84 16.68
CA LYS A 733 -12.67 -2.91 17.80
C LYS A 733 -11.24 -2.39 17.89
N THR A 734 -10.25 -3.26 17.77
CA THR A 734 -8.82 -2.88 17.83
C THR A 734 -8.42 -1.96 16.69
N GLU A 735 -8.87 -2.22 15.47
CA GLU A 735 -8.54 -1.38 14.30
C GLU A 735 -9.24 -0.03 14.37
N GLN A 736 -10.48 0.01 14.86
CA GLN A 736 -11.21 1.25 15.10
C GLN A 736 -10.43 2.17 16.07
N VAL A 737 -10.00 1.62 17.22
CA VAL A 737 -9.27 2.36 18.25
C VAL A 737 -7.87 2.77 17.81
N ASN A 738 -7.15 1.90 17.08
CA ASN A 738 -5.80 2.24 16.63
C ASN A 738 -5.81 3.20 15.43
N GLY A 739 -6.85 3.15 14.60
CA GLY A 739 -6.98 3.97 13.41
C GLY A 739 -7.39 5.42 13.68
N ILE A 740 -7.92 5.75 14.88
CA ILE A 740 -8.46 7.08 15.11
C ILE A 740 -7.39 8.17 15.04
N ALA A 741 -6.23 7.99 15.68
CA ALA A 741 -5.19 9.01 15.71
C ALA A 741 -4.71 9.42 14.30
N PRO A 742 -4.27 8.49 13.41
CA PRO A 742 -3.88 8.86 12.05
C PRO A 742 -5.04 9.41 11.22
N ASN A 743 -6.24 8.83 11.32
CA ASN A 743 -7.35 9.28 10.49
C ASN A 743 -7.86 10.66 10.91
N PHE A 744 -7.84 10.96 12.20
CA PHE A 744 -8.23 12.27 12.73
C PHE A 744 -7.27 13.36 12.23
N ILE A 745 -5.96 13.17 12.38
CA ILE A 745 -4.96 14.13 11.89
C ILE A 745 -5.02 14.28 10.36
N HIS A 746 -5.16 13.18 9.60
CA HIS A 746 -5.29 13.27 8.15
C HIS A 746 -6.57 14.00 7.71
N SER A 747 -7.62 13.99 8.53
CA SER A 747 -8.82 14.80 8.25
C SER A 747 -8.61 16.28 8.53
N LEU A 748 -7.73 16.63 9.46
CA LEU A 748 -7.38 18.04 9.75
C LEU A 748 -6.37 18.60 8.74
N ASP A 749 -5.36 17.81 8.30
CA ASP A 749 -4.45 18.27 7.26
C ASP A 749 -5.18 18.48 5.93
N SER A 750 -6.13 17.60 5.59
CA SER A 750 -6.98 17.80 4.41
C SER A 750 -7.92 19.00 4.55
N THR A 751 -8.44 19.26 5.75
CA THR A 751 -9.24 20.46 6.07
C THR A 751 -8.40 21.71 5.83
N HIS A 752 -7.19 21.77 6.37
CA HIS A 752 -6.27 22.88 6.17
C HIS A 752 -5.96 23.10 4.69
N LEU A 753 -5.66 22.03 3.93
CA LEU A 753 -5.41 22.11 2.50
C LEU A 753 -6.61 22.71 1.75
N MET A 754 -7.82 22.27 2.04
CA MET A 754 -9.03 22.78 1.39
C MET A 754 -9.30 24.25 1.73
N MET A 755 -9.03 24.67 2.97
CA MET A 755 -9.10 26.08 3.36
C MET A 755 -8.09 26.91 2.55
N VAL A 756 -6.84 26.47 2.44
CA VAL A 756 -5.81 27.16 1.65
C VAL A 756 -6.22 27.29 0.18
N VAL A 757 -6.70 26.23 -0.44
CA VAL A 757 -7.11 26.23 -1.85
C VAL A 757 -8.33 27.16 -2.09
N ASN A 758 -9.30 27.18 -1.19
CA ASN A 758 -10.49 27.98 -1.38
C ASN A 758 -10.25 29.47 -1.09
N GLU A 759 -9.45 29.78 -0.09
CA GLU A 759 -9.17 31.18 0.33
C GLU A 759 -8.05 31.84 -0.48
N SER A 760 -7.27 31.07 -1.25
CA SER A 760 -6.31 31.62 -2.19
C SER A 760 -6.93 31.84 -3.57
N ASN A 761 -6.38 32.81 -4.31
CA ASN A 761 -6.81 33.11 -5.68
C ASN A 761 -5.73 32.75 -6.70
N LEU A 762 -5.08 31.60 -6.51
CA LEU A 762 -4.00 31.12 -7.36
C LEU A 762 -4.55 30.44 -8.63
N GLN A 763 -3.75 30.49 -9.69
CA GLN A 763 -4.11 29.83 -10.96
C GLN A 763 -3.69 28.35 -11.01
N ASN A 764 -2.62 28.00 -10.29
CA ASN A 764 -2.04 26.67 -10.35
C ASN A 764 -1.88 26.08 -8.94
N TYR A 765 -2.33 24.85 -8.77
CA TYR A 765 -2.24 24.11 -7.51
C TYR A 765 -1.57 22.76 -7.73
N THR A 766 -0.43 22.54 -7.09
CA THR A 766 0.19 21.21 -6.97
C THR A 766 0.16 20.79 -5.52
N THR A 767 -0.80 19.96 -5.13
CA THR A 767 -1.01 19.57 -3.73
C THR A 767 -0.67 18.10 -3.50
N ILE A 768 0.09 17.83 -2.43
CA ILE A 768 0.40 16.46 -1.98
C ILE A 768 0.19 16.42 -0.46
N HIS A 769 -1.07 16.26 -0.04
CA HIS A 769 -1.49 16.19 1.36
C HIS A 769 -1.08 17.42 2.20
N ASP A 770 0.09 17.42 2.83
CA ASP A 770 0.68 18.48 3.65
C ASP A 770 1.75 19.30 2.90
N SER A 771 1.87 19.10 1.60
CA SER A 771 2.75 19.87 0.70
C SER A 771 1.91 20.69 -0.27
N PHE A 772 2.23 21.96 -0.39
CA PHE A 772 1.51 22.97 -1.17
C PHE A 772 2.41 23.56 -2.23
N GLY A 773 2.03 23.42 -3.50
CA GLY A 773 2.83 23.94 -4.61
C GLY A 773 2.02 24.84 -5.53
N THR A 774 2.67 25.86 -6.08
CA THR A 774 2.12 26.81 -7.07
C THR A 774 3.18 27.33 -8.03
N SER A 775 2.80 28.24 -8.95
CA SER A 775 3.74 28.95 -9.81
C SER A 775 4.66 29.89 -9.03
N LEU A 776 5.89 30.08 -9.53
CA LEU A 776 6.89 30.96 -8.88
C LEU A 776 6.34 32.36 -8.57
N GLY A 777 5.59 32.97 -9.51
CA GLY A 777 5.00 34.31 -9.32
C GLY A 777 3.88 34.39 -8.27
N GLU A 778 3.37 33.25 -7.80
CA GLU A 778 2.29 33.13 -6.79
C GLU A 778 2.80 32.60 -5.45
N ALA A 779 4.06 32.20 -5.37
CA ALA A 779 4.59 31.44 -4.25
C ALA A 779 4.58 32.22 -2.91
N TYR A 780 4.79 33.52 -2.93
CA TYR A 780 4.67 34.37 -1.72
C TYR A 780 3.23 34.43 -1.18
N GLU A 781 2.26 34.60 -2.09
CA GLU A 781 0.83 34.60 -1.71
C GLU A 781 0.45 33.27 -1.08
N LEU A 782 0.83 32.16 -1.72
CA LEU A 782 0.56 30.83 -1.18
C LEU A 782 1.11 30.67 0.24
N LYS A 783 2.36 31.07 0.49
CA LYS A 783 2.98 30.97 1.81
C LYS A 783 2.21 31.71 2.89
N GLU A 784 1.74 32.93 2.58
CA GLU A 784 0.94 33.73 3.51
C GLU A 784 -0.42 33.05 3.79
N VAL A 785 -1.10 32.59 2.75
CA VAL A 785 -2.42 31.94 2.92
C VAL A 785 -2.28 30.63 3.72
N ILE A 786 -1.24 29.82 3.51
CA ILE A 786 -0.98 28.61 4.29
C ILE A 786 -0.94 28.93 5.78
N ARG A 787 -0.15 29.94 6.20
CA ARG A 787 0.00 30.34 7.61
C ARG A 787 -1.32 30.87 8.17
N GLN A 788 -2.00 31.75 7.44
CA GLN A 788 -3.29 32.32 7.86
C GLN A 788 -4.37 31.25 8.06
N GLN A 789 -4.46 30.28 7.15
CA GLN A 789 -5.47 29.24 7.27
C GLN A 789 -5.12 28.22 8.36
N PHE A 790 -3.83 27.96 8.63
CA PHE A 790 -3.41 27.15 9.75
C PHE A 790 -3.74 27.82 11.10
N TYR A 791 -3.47 29.12 11.21
CA TYR A 791 -3.85 29.93 12.37
C TYR A 791 -5.36 29.91 12.59
N LYS A 792 -6.14 30.17 11.54
CA LYS A 792 -7.61 30.18 11.57
C LYS A 792 -8.19 28.83 12.03
N LEU A 793 -7.63 27.73 11.54
CA LEU A 793 -8.06 26.37 11.90
C LEU A 793 -8.00 26.12 13.42
N TYR A 794 -7.03 26.70 14.13
CA TYR A 794 -6.83 26.48 15.56
C TYR A 794 -7.28 27.65 16.46
N THR A 795 -7.82 28.71 15.89
CA THR A 795 -8.44 29.81 16.62
C THR A 795 -9.97 29.79 16.53
N GLU A 796 -10.52 29.31 15.42
CA GLU A 796 -11.98 29.26 15.19
C GLU A 796 -12.60 27.90 15.54
N TYR A 797 -11.80 26.82 15.59
CA TYR A 797 -12.29 25.46 15.83
C TYR A 797 -11.58 24.79 17.01
N GLU A 798 -12.29 23.91 17.70
CA GLU A 798 -11.82 23.11 18.83
C GLU A 798 -11.94 21.59 18.52
N PRO A 799 -11.09 21.04 17.63
CA PRO A 799 -11.33 19.73 17.05
C PRO A 799 -11.46 18.58 18.06
N LEU A 800 -10.72 18.58 19.17
CA LEU A 800 -10.82 17.55 20.21
C LEU A 800 -12.12 17.61 20.99
N LYS A 801 -12.57 18.82 21.33
CA LYS A 801 -13.85 19.07 22.01
C LYS A 801 -15.01 18.69 21.10
N ASP A 802 -14.96 19.15 19.84
CA ASP A 802 -15.97 18.83 18.82
C ASP A 802 -16.11 17.31 18.62
N PHE A 803 -14.99 16.60 18.60
CA PHE A 803 -14.97 15.14 18.49
C PHE A 803 -15.66 14.45 19.68
N ARG A 804 -15.39 14.90 20.91
CA ARG A 804 -16.07 14.37 22.11
C ARG A 804 -17.57 14.61 22.05
N GLU A 805 -18.00 15.86 21.81
CA GLU A 805 -19.41 16.23 21.76
C GLU A 805 -20.19 15.44 20.69
N GLN A 806 -19.56 15.21 19.55
CA GLN A 806 -20.13 14.39 18.47
C GLN A 806 -20.22 12.90 18.88
N ALA A 807 -19.20 12.39 19.58
CA ALA A 807 -19.21 11.02 20.10
C ALA A 807 -20.30 10.83 21.16
N GLU A 808 -20.44 11.77 22.11
CA GLU A 808 -21.51 11.78 23.13
C GLU A 808 -22.91 11.76 22.49
N LYS A 809 -23.10 12.61 21.48
CA LYS A 809 -24.36 12.64 20.70
C LYS A 809 -24.63 11.31 19.97
N LEU A 810 -23.59 10.67 19.45
CA LEU A 810 -23.72 9.40 18.71
C LEU A 810 -24.13 8.24 19.62
N ILE A 811 -23.52 8.14 20.82
CA ILE A 811 -23.76 7.02 21.73
C ILE A 811 -24.86 7.30 22.73
N GLY A 812 -25.30 8.56 22.88
CA GLY A 812 -26.30 8.98 23.86
C GLY A 812 -25.82 8.98 25.33
N GLU A 813 -24.51 8.98 25.57
CA GLU A 813 -23.89 8.95 26.90
C GLU A 813 -22.90 10.10 27.05
N SER A 814 -22.75 10.64 28.28
CA SER A 814 -21.68 11.61 28.59
C SER A 814 -20.31 10.94 28.66
N LEU A 815 -19.29 11.62 28.16
CA LEU A 815 -17.89 11.20 28.19
C LEU A 815 -17.03 12.13 29.07
N GLU A 816 -17.64 12.88 29.99
CA GLU A 816 -16.93 13.78 30.91
C GLU A 816 -15.96 13.07 31.86
N ASP A 817 -16.11 11.75 32.05
CA ASP A 817 -15.17 10.89 32.78
C ASP A 817 -13.83 10.72 32.05
N ILE A 818 -13.75 11.08 30.77
CA ILE A 818 -12.52 11.08 29.99
C ILE A 818 -11.94 12.49 30.01
N GLU A 819 -10.94 12.68 30.86
CA GLU A 819 -10.29 14.00 31.01
C GLU A 819 -9.68 14.47 29.69
N GLU A 820 -10.04 15.70 29.28
CA GLU A 820 -9.43 16.35 28.12
C GLU A 820 -7.98 16.77 28.43
N PRO A 821 -7.04 16.58 27.50
CA PRO A 821 -5.67 17.01 27.69
C PRO A 821 -5.58 18.53 27.91
N THR A 822 -4.83 18.94 28.93
CA THR A 822 -4.63 20.37 29.21
C THR A 822 -3.81 21.05 28.11
N LYS A 823 -4.29 22.19 27.63
CA LYS A 823 -3.54 23.04 26.70
C LYS A 823 -2.29 23.62 27.40
N GLY A 824 -1.21 23.80 26.65
CA GLY A 824 -0.02 24.54 27.04
C GLY A 824 -0.16 26.05 26.78
N GLU A 825 0.97 26.76 26.73
CA GLU A 825 1.05 28.22 26.63
C GLU A 825 1.55 28.71 25.26
N LEU A 826 1.73 27.83 24.27
CA LEU A 826 2.13 28.21 22.90
C LEU A 826 1.19 29.28 22.35
N ASP A 827 1.73 30.42 22.02
CA ASP A 827 1.00 31.45 21.29
C ASP A 827 0.88 31.06 19.83
N ILE A 828 -0.36 30.75 19.39
CA ILE A 828 -0.59 30.30 18.00
C ILE A 828 -0.40 31.43 16.98
N GLU A 829 -0.37 32.74 17.41
CA GLU A 829 -0.08 33.87 16.52
C GLU A 829 1.34 33.78 15.96
N GLU A 830 2.29 33.16 16.67
CA GLU A 830 3.65 32.92 16.17
C GLU A 830 3.69 32.18 14.82
N VAL A 831 2.68 31.34 14.54
CA VAL A 831 2.53 30.65 13.25
C VAL A 831 2.50 31.64 12.07
N LEU A 832 1.91 32.83 12.25
CA LEU A 832 1.80 33.84 11.19
C LEU A 832 3.17 34.42 10.78
N THR A 833 4.14 34.41 11.69
CA THR A 833 5.49 34.95 11.47
C THR A 833 6.53 33.85 11.25
N SER A 834 6.23 32.61 11.59
CA SER A 834 7.18 31.50 11.45
C SER A 834 7.68 31.33 10.02
N THR A 835 9.01 31.43 9.85
CA THR A 835 9.67 31.31 8.55
C THR A 835 9.64 29.87 8.01
N TYR A 836 9.71 28.89 8.89
CA TYR A 836 9.93 27.48 8.54
C TYR A 836 8.76 26.54 8.83
N ILE A 837 7.59 27.04 9.17
CA ILE A 837 6.41 26.18 9.41
C ILE A 837 6.09 25.34 8.16
N PHE A 838 6.17 25.94 6.98
CA PHE A 838 6.14 25.31 5.67
C PHE A 838 7.30 25.87 4.84
N HIS A 839 8.21 25.00 4.40
CA HIS A 839 9.44 25.46 3.75
C HIS A 839 10.01 24.49 2.71
#